data_2b1e28876fae43ffaf3eadedc09f3e9f
#
_entry.id   2b1e28876fae43ffaf3eadedc09f3e9f
#
_cell.length_a   1.000
_cell.length_b   1.000
_cell.length_c   1.000
_cell.angle_alpha   90.00
_cell.angle_beta   90.00
_cell.angle_gamma   90.00
#
_symmetry.space_group_name_H-M   'P 1'
#
loop_
_entity.id
_entity.type
_entity.pdbx_description
1 polymer ?
#
loop_
_entity_poly.entity_id
_entity_poly.type
_entity_poly.pdbx_seq_one_letter_code
_entity_poly.pdbx_strand_id
1 'polypeptide(L)'
;MHANTSGVTRSTMDALFEVLRSSVDNAARKQAAAQLRDLQEREPEVFLQHTYDGIASQQLQAELRFFLCTLVIAFLDESWHNAVPKETQERFLESYVRLLLAEANPPILLARKVSRIVALMAKRGSRRAQLGALPLAIQHVVTSYVSELEKATAAQSHARATYVLLYLHVFLKEMQGCRIGNVFEGVCRACVAPLSGVFSLLPSETGMLEAHDLCLYLFKCSLRTFGRGVFDPAFCHFFLAATWRLAAGLGQDAPDSPNAERRQRLLEYALKTHEATVVFFPSRLHELGISFFVLADEAAAAVPSASTPSSAHDTPEHSIFRLLSAVVSSPVGDVVSEKAVCRALRFFTSLLSAEDGDAFIAHCLQCYTTSMYFAPFLQHIVSAYLADTTTPEALSEWSRHPEQVAAGLDVDMDDETSTMSCAEQLFLALTGSTACAGPSLAAAWAAVNQLLQEGDVGPVTAALHAIGIGYYTMASEDTSSYLGFLRGKLLPLLDPATLAQTSPFVARRVVWLVGMWCESVTGTEDRRAVLSALETVLQHAVATQSVVLVLVALKSTENFVSDNHFTLSDVPPTMVNTVLRTVQELLSRVQSPTTIKGLAGLVHVLVEKGALQSQGDALVQLFLPPALAVIESYESRAANAGGTGASGLGVDADEIGDDEGGADSLSSLNMLLECLGSSLRHGDSDAVIWSLLPCVIVPCTSPTSAATAWVEDNAWELFLVMAQSSRTFFSPAAAEALQMALQHTTRDFGMLPLVFRVVYTLLLLRQDGAEEVVSPAHLEAWMTMLRESLSAELCSAVAAATFAVGRTSAGPLSALLCQHAAQALVLSSDVQSEQYTMPLAMVLALSFASATGGEEQQQLAVHVHAAVQSCAPSGTYSQLLEQLVLLLDVSPSTLVSRALARLLEVLCRTSAAPLAGDDLAMVQRAMEGVAATGGSTASVTGADDEDAEDRAAPEMLLELLGDEDIPQGSPHFARVMRAFAALLS
;
A
#
# COMPACT_ATOMS: atom_id res chain seq x y z
N MET A 1 -6.20 -62.73 12.53
CA MET A 1 -5.73 -62.34 11.19
C MET A 1 -5.33 -60.83 11.10
N HIS A 2 -5.48 -60.02 12.16
CA HIS A 2 -5.10 -58.59 12.15
C HIS A 2 -3.63 -58.28 12.50
N ALA A 3 -2.84 -59.24 12.98
CA ALA A 3 -1.48 -58.98 13.46
C ALA A 3 -0.39 -58.95 12.35
N ASN A 4 -0.64 -59.54 11.18
CA ASN A 4 0.38 -59.64 10.12
C ASN A 4 0.37 -58.51 9.09
N THR A 5 -0.74 -57.78 8.97
CA THR A 5 -0.83 -56.60 8.06
C THR A 5 -0.11 -55.38 8.63
N SER A 6 -0.09 -55.21 9.97
CA SER A 6 0.56 -54.08 10.63
C SER A 6 2.09 -54.09 10.52
N GLY A 7 2.72 -55.28 10.39
CA GLY A 7 4.18 -55.37 10.29
C GLY A 7 4.74 -54.94 8.92
N VAL A 8 4.01 -55.22 7.83
CA VAL A 8 4.42 -54.79 6.47
C VAL A 8 4.30 -53.28 6.31
N THR A 9 3.22 -52.71 6.81
CA THR A 9 2.98 -51.24 6.74
C THR A 9 4.02 -50.48 7.55
N ARG A 10 4.44 -50.97 8.72
CA ARG A 10 5.44 -50.37 9.57
C ARG A 10 6.83 -50.34 8.89
N SER A 11 7.27 -51.44 8.33
CA SER A 11 8.53 -51.54 7.57
C SER A 11 8.52 -50.65 6.32
N THR A 12 7.37 -50.47 5.68
CA THR A 12 7.21 -49.60 4.53
C THR A 12 7.35 -48.13 4.95
N MET A 13 6.75 -47.73 6.08
CA MET A 13 6.89 -46.35 6.60
C MET A 13 8.32 -46.01 7.00
N ASP A 14 9.04 -46.92 7.66
CA ASP A 14 10.44 -46.73 8.02
C ASP A 14 11.32 -46.54 6.77
N ALA A 15 11.08 -47.28 5.71
CA ALA A 15 11.79 -47.14 4.43
C ALA A 15 11.49 -45.76 3.77
N LEU A 16 10.22 -45.31 3.77
CA LEU A 16 9.84 -44.02 3.24
C LEU A 16 10.44 -42.85 4.04
N PHE A 17 10.44 -42.98 5.37
CA PHE A 17 11.06 -41.95 6.24
C PHE A 17 12.57 -41.85 5.99
N GLU A 18 13.26 -42.98 5.78
CA GLU A 18 14.69 -42.96 5.47
C GLU A 18 14.96 -42.33 4.09
N VAL A 19 14.17 -42.60 3.07
CA VAL A 19 14.30 -41.96 1.76
C VAL A 19 14.05 -40.45 1.84
N LEU A 20 13.02 -40.02 2.56
CA LEU A 20 12.71 -38.60 2.73
C LEU A 20 13.82 -37.85 3.48
N ARG A 21 14.47 -38.50 4.44
CA ARG A 21 15.52 -37.93 5.27
C ARG A 21 16.88 -37.88 4.57
N SER A 22 17.29 -38.95 3.90
CA SER A 22 18.66 -39.16 3.47
C SER A 22 18.91 -39.07 1.96
N SER A 23 17.86 -39.21 1.13
CA SER A 23 18.03 -39.17 -0.33
C SER A 23 18.36 -37.79 -0.86
N VAL A 24 19.36 -37.71 -1.71
CA VAL A 24 19.73 -36.49 -2.49
C VAL A 24 18.91 -36.40 -3.78
N ASP A 25 18.30 -37.52 -4.21
CA ASP A 25 17.48 -37.59 -5.42
C ASP A 25 16.09 -36.98 -5.17
N ASN A 26 15.81 -35.86 -5.82
CA ASN A 26 14.52 -35.18 -5.73
C ASN A 26 13.34 -36.01 -6.29
N ALA A 27 13.57 -36.86 -7.30
CA ALA A 27 12.52 -37.69 -7.86
C ALA A 27 12.14 -38.81 -6.85
N ALA A 28 13.14 -39.45 -6.22
CA ALA A 28 12.91 -40.45 -5.17
C ALA A 28 12.20 -39.81 -3.96
N ARG A 29 12.58 -38.62 -3.54
CA ARG A 29 11.89 -37.87 -2.45
C ARG A 29 10.45 -37.55 -2.77
N LYS A 30 10.14 -37.07 -3.97
CA LYS A 30 8.76 -36.80 -4.42
C LYS A 30 7.91 -38.06 -4.44
N GLN A 31 8.48 -39.16 -4.93
CA GLN A 31 7.79 -40.44 -4.95
C GLN A 31 7.51 -40.97 -3.53
N ALA A 32 8.50 -40.92 -2.64
CA ALA A 32 8.33 -41.30 -1.24
C ALA A 32 7.29 -40.45 -0.51
N ALA A 33 7.28 -39.11 -0.76
CA ALA A 33 6.27 -38.20 -0.22
C ALA A 33 4.85 -38.56 -0.70
N ALA A 34 4.69 -38.85 -1.99
CA ALA A 34 3.40 -39.26 -2.55
C ALA A 34 2.90 -40.58 -1.94
N GLN A 35 3.80 -41.58 -1.79
CA GLN A 35 3.47 -42.85 -1.15
C GLN A 35 3.12 -42.68 0.33
N LEU A 36 3.81 -41.79 1.04
CA LEU A 36 3.49 -41.49 2.43
C LEU A 36 2.11 -40.83 2.58
N ARG A 37 1.74 -39.91 1.68
CA ARG A 37 0.39 -39.32 1.66
C ARG A 37 -0.70 -40.39 1.43
N ASP A 38 -0.50 -41.27 0.47
CA ASP A 38 -1.44 -42.37 0.23
C ASP A 38 -1.61 -43.27 1.48
N LEU A 39 -0.52 -43.53 2.21
CA LEU A 39 -0.58 -44.29 3.49
C LEU A 39 -1.27 -43.47 4.60
N GLN A 40 -1.01 -42.17 4.69
CA GLN A 40 -1.68 -41.27 5.63
C GLN A 40 -3.19 -41.22 5.41
N GLU A 41 -3.64 -41.23 4.15
CA GLU A 41 -5.06 -41.26 3.81
C GLU A 41 -5.73 -42.61 4.10
N ARG A 42 -5.05 -43.71 3.82
CA ARG A 42 -5.60 -45.09 3.99
C ARG A 42 -5.57 -45.56 5.42
N GLU A 43 -4.48 -45.34 6.14
CA GLU A 43 -4.23 -45.87 7.49
C GLU A 43 -3.72 -44.78 8.46
N PRO A 44 -4.49 -43.70 8.69
CA PRO A 44 -4.04 -42.57 9.49
C PRO A 44 -3.70 -42.91 10.94
N GLU A 45 -4.42 -43.86 11.54
CA GLU A 45 -4.14 -44.33 12.92
C GLU A 45 -2.80 -45.06 13.02
N VAL A 46 -2.46 -45.89 12.04
CA VAL A 46 -1.19 -46.60 12.00
C VAL A 46 -0.03 -45.64 11.82
N PHE A 47 -0.18 -44.64 10.95
CA PHE A 47 0.79 -43.56 10.77
C PHE A 47 1.04 -42.77 12.06
N LEU A 48 -0.03 -42.32 12.73
CA LEU A 48 0.05 -41.59 13.99
C LEU A 48 0.68 -42.42 15.11
N GLN A 49 0.32 -43.70 15.22
CA GLN A 49 0.89 -44.57 16.24
C GLN A 49 2.39 -44.81 16.00
N HIS A 50 2.79 -45.10 14.77
CA HIS A 50 4.19 -45.31 14.42
C HIS A 50 5.06 -44.06 14.63
N THR A 51 4.58 -42.91 14.22
CA THR A 51 5.28 -41.65 14.46
C THR A 51 5.33 -41.29 15.95
N TYR A 52 4.27 -41.53 16.71
CA TYR A 52 4.25 -41.36 18.16
C TYR A 52 5.28 -42.24 18.86
N ASP A 53 5.31 -43.53 18.53
CA ASP A 53 6.27 -44.51 19.11
C ASP A 53 7.72 -44.09 18.82
N GLY A 54 7.98 -43.57 17.61
CA GLY A 54 9.28 -43.01 17.22
C GLY A 54 9.66 -41.77 18.01
N ILE A 55 8.73 -40.81 18.13
CA ILE A 55 8.94 -39.55 18.88
C ILE A 55 9.15 -39.84 20.37
N ALA A 56 8.42 -40.80 20.94
CA ALA A 56 8.53 -41.18 22.34
C ALA A 56 9.81 -42.02 22.65
N SER A 57 10.43 -42.60 21.62
CA SER A 57 11.62 -43.44 21.82
C SER A 57 12.87 -42.61 22.13
N GLN A 58 13.36 -42.76 23.35
CA GLN A 58 14.65 -42.12 23.77
C GLN A 58 15.87 -42.80 23.13
N GLN A 59 15.72 -43.93 22.46
CA GLN A 59 16.80 -44.64 21.75
C GLN A 59 17.07 -44.01 20.37
N LEU A 60 16.10 -43.28 19.82
CA LEU A 60 16.26 -42.61 18.54
C LEU A 60 16.99 -41.25 18.71
N GLN A 61 17.80 -40.91 17.70
CA GLN A 61 18.49 -39.60 17.66
C GLN A 61 17.49 -38.46 17.66
N ALA A 62 17.85 -37.34 18.29
CA ALA A 62 16.99 -36.17 18.42
C ALA A 62 16.54 -35.59 17.05
N GLU A 63 17.41 -35.66 16.04
CA GLU A 63 17.15 -35.23 14.67
C GLU A 63 16.04 -36.04 14.01
N LEU A 64 16.03 -37.37 14.24
CA LEU A 64 15.00 -38.22 13.68
C LEU A 64 13.66 -37.99 14.40
N ARG A 65 13.68 -37.90 15.74
CA ARG A 65 12.48 -37.49 16.51
C ARG A 65 11.90 -36.17 16.04
N PHE A 66 12.77 -35.18 15.77
CA PHE A 66 12.37 -33.88 15.25
C PHE A 66 11.77 -33.98 13.84
N PHE A 67 12.34 -34.80 12.94
CA PHE A 67 11.81 -35.06 11.61
C PHE A 67 10.40 -35.69 11.68
N LEU A 68 10.22 -36.70 12.55
CA LEU A 68 8.90 -37.30 12.77
C LEU A 68 7.86 -36.28 13.26
N CYS A 69 8.24 -35.37 14.15
CA CYS A 69 7.36 -34.27 14.55
C CYS A 69 6.93 -33.39 13.36
N THR A 70 7.84 -33.12 12.42
CA THR A 70 7.53 -32.32 11.22
C THR A 70 6.51 -33.03 10.33
N LEU A 71 6.63 -34.35 10.16
CA LEU A 71 5.65 -35.14 9.41
C LEU A 71 4.26 -35.14 10.08
N VAL A 72 4.21 -35.26 11.41
CA VAL A 72 2.94 -35.16 12.15
C VAL A 72 2.30 -33.78 12.01
N ILE A 73 3.10 -32.69 12.09
CA ILE A 73 2.59 -31.32 11.93
C ILE A 73 1.97 -31.16 10.53
N ALA A 74 2.66 -31.61 9.47
CA ALA A 74 2.14 -31.57 8.11
C ALA A 74 0.82 -32.36 7.98
N PHE A 75 0.76 -33.58 8.54
CA PHE A 75 -0.48 -34.36 8.54
C PHE A 75 -1.62 -33.67 9.31
N LEU A 76 -1.32 -33.05 10.45
CA LEU A 76 -2.30 -32.27 11.19
C LEU A 76 -2.81 -31.09 10.35
N ASP A 77 -1.96 -30.44 9.56
CA ASP A 77 -2.32 -29.32 8.71
C ASP A 77 -3.22 -29.70 7.54
N GLU A 78 -3.03 -30.85 6.92
CA GLU A 78 -3.73 -31.27 5.72
C GLU A 78 -4.97 -32.16 5.99
N SER A 79 -4.89 -33.17 6.87
CA SER A 79 -5.82 -34.30 6.87
C SER A 79 -6.52 -34.63 8.21
N TRP A 80 -6.17 -33.97 9.31
CA TRP A 80 -6.61 -34.33 10.67
C TRP A 80 -8.11 -34.49 10.87
N HIS A 81 -8.92 -33.60 10.31
CA HIS A 81 -10.37 -33.60 10.58
C HIS A 81 -11.15 -34.71 9.88
N ASN A 82 -10.71 -35.06 8.68
CA ASN A 82 -11.44 -35.95 7.81
C ASN A 82 -10.95 -37.39 7.93
N ALA A 83 -9.69 -37.59 8.33
CA ALA A 83 -9.04 -38.86 8.32
C ALA A 83 -9.08 -39.61 9.67
N VAL A 84 -9.27 -38.91 10.80
CA VAL A 84 -9.10 -39.50 12.14
C VAL A 84 -10.40 -39.42 12.94
N PRO A 85 -10.91 -40.55 13.49
CA PRO A 85 -12.08 -40.58 14.40
C PRO A 85 -11.82 -39.74 15.66
N LYS A 86 -12.88 -39.14 16.22
CA LYS A 86 -12.79 -38.25 17.38
C LYS A 86 -12.14 -38.92 18.62
N GLU A 87 -12.53 -40.18 18.91
CA GLU A 87 -11.98 -40.95 20.03
C GLU A 87 -10.46 -41.15 19.87
N THR A 88 -10.01 -41.41 18.64
CA THR A 88 -8.59 -41.53 18.30
C THR A 88 -7.87 -40.22 18.45
N GLN A 89 -8.51 -39.07 18.03
CA GLN A 89 -7.97 -37.73 18.22
C GLN A 89 -7.73 -37.43 19.71
N GLU A 90 -8.70 -37.71 20.56
CA GLU A 90 -8.62 -37.51 22.02
C GLU A 90 -7.51 -38.37 22.63
N ARG A 91 -7.43 -39.64 22.23
CA ARG A 91 -6.38 -40.58 22.68
C ARG A 91 -4.97 -40.09 22.34
N PHE A 92 -4.74 -39.64 21.12
CA PHE A 92 -3.42 -39.11 20.73
C PHE A 92 -3.09 -37.81 21.43
N LEU A 93 -4.05 -36.88 21.54
CA LEU A 93 -3.84 -35.65 22.30
C LEU A 93 -3.39 -35.93 23.74
N GLU A 94 -4.09 -36.82 24.44
CA GLU A 94 -3.71 -37.26 25.82
C GLU A 94 -2.33 -37.89 25.83
N SER A 95 -1.99 -38.72 24.87
CA SER A 95 -0.70 -39.40 24.78
C SER A 95 0.45 -38.41 24.58
N TYR A 96 0.29 -37.42 23.69
CA TYR A 96 1.30 -36.37 23.49
C TYR A 96 1.45 -35.38 24.66
N VAL A 97 0.34 -35.03 25.34
CA VAL A 97 0.40 -34.25 26.60
C VAL A 97 1.17 -35.02 27.67
N ARG A 98 0.87 -36.32 27.84
CA ARG A 98 1.55 -37.19 28.77
C ARG A 98 3.04 -37.34 28.45
N LEU A 99 3.40 -37.43 27.16
CA LEU A 99 4.79 -37.53 26.70
C LEU A 99 5.57 -36.26 27.10
N LEU A 100 5.03 -35.05 26.82
CA LEU A 100 5.65 -33.80 27.21
C LEU A 100 5.88 -33.66 28.72
N LEU A 101 4.88 -34.09 29.51
CA LEU A 101 4.94 -33.93 30.95
C LEU A 101 5.76 -35.04 31.62
N ALA A 102 6.02 -36.18 30.98
CA ALA A 102 6.84 -37.27 31.52
C ALA A 102 8.35 -37.08 31.31
N GLU A 103 8.77 -36.39 30.20
CA GLU A 103 10.20 -36.18 29.92
C GLU A 103 10.72 -35.02 30.76
N ALA A 104 11.73 -35.25 31.59
CA ALA A 104 12.22 -34.25 32.54
C ALA A 104 13.00 -33.10 31.85
N ASN A 105 13.87 -33.45 30.87
CA ASN A 105 14.76 -32.50 30.19
C ASN A 105 14.86 -32.84 28.70
N PRO A 106 13.81 -32.68 27.90
CA PRO A 106 13.88 -32.92 26.47
C PRO A 106 14.75 -31.89 25.75
N PRO A 107 15.37 -32.19 24.60
CA PRO A 107 15.99 -31.17 23.76
C PRO A 107 14.99 -30.04 23.45
N ILE A 108 15.37 -28.79 23.64
CA ILE A 108 14.46 -27.63 23.54
C ILE A 108 13.72 -27.59 22.18
N LEU A 109 14.43 -27.85 21.07
CA LEU A 109 13.81 -27.86 19.74
C LEU A 109 12.75 -28.96 19.60
N LEU A 110 13.02 -30.16 20.16
CA LEU A 110 12.05 -31.25 20.15
C LEU A 110 10.84 -30.90 21.03
N ALA A 111 11.10 -30.33 22.24
CA ALA A 111 10.05 -29.87 23.13
C ALA A 111 9.10 -28.88 22.47
N ARG A 112 9.63 -27.90 21.73
CA ARG A 112 8.83 -26.94 20.94
C ARG A 112 7.97 -27.61 19.85
N LYS A 113 8.54 -28.56 19.10
CA LYS A 113 7.79 -29.26 18.04
C LYS A 113 6.67 -30.13 18.62
N VAL A 114 6.95 -30.91 19.67
CA VAL A 114 5.92 -31.71 20.35
C VAL A 114 4.83 -30.85 20.98
N SER A 115 5.20 -29.73 21.60
CA SER A 115 4.23 -28.75 22.12
C SER A 115 3.34 -28.17 21.00
N ARG A 116 3.90 -27.90 19.80
CA ARG A 116 3.12 -27.45 18.64
C ARG A 116 2.15 -28.53 18.17
N ILE A 117 2.55 -29.80 18.15
CA ILE A 117 1.64 -30.92 17.85
C ILE A 117 0.45 -30.91 18.80
N VAL A 118 0.69 -30.81 20.12
CA VAL A 118 -0.38 -30.73 21.13
C VAL A 118 -1.31 -29.55 20.89
N ALA A 119 -0.74 -28.37 20.62
CA ALA A 119 -1.50 -27.15 20.39
C ALA A 119 -2.38 -27.27 19.11
N LEU A 120 -1.84 -27.80 18.01
CA LEU A 120 -2.57 -28.03 16.78
C LEU A 120 -3.69 -29.08 16.96
N MET A 121 -3.42 -30.20 17.64
CA MET A 121 -4.44 -31.22 17.94
C MET A 121 -5.59 -30.61 18.75
N ALA A 122 -5.30 -29.84 19.80
CA ALA A 122 -6.31 -29.20 20.63
C ALA A 122 -7.13 -28.17 19.85
N LYS A 123 -6.45 -27.31 19.07
CA LYS A 123 -7.09 -26.28 18.22
C LYS A 123 -8.04 -26.89 17.20
N ARG A 124 -7.61 -27.92 16.52
CA ARG A 124 -8.38 -28.57 15.45
C ARG A 124 -9.47 -29.50 15.98
N GLY A 125 -9.26 -30.19 17.11
CA GLY A 125 -10.30 -30.95 17.79
C GLY A 125 -11.47 -30.11 18.30
N SER A 126 -11.32 -28.79 18.31
CA SER A 126 -12.26 -27.84 18.90
C SER A 126 -13.26 -27.18 17.92
N ARG A 127 -13.23 -27.50 16.63
CA ARG A 127 -14.06 -26.84 15.59
C ARG A 127 -15.58 -26.93 15.78
N ARG A 128 -16.10 -27.77 16.70
CA ARG A 128 -17.53 -27.97 16.95
C ARG A 128 -17.96 -27.61 18.37
N ALA A 129 -17.23 -26.69 19.03
CA ALA A 129 -17.56 -26.28 20.38
C ALA A 129 -18.82 -25.39 20.43
N GLN A 130 -19.62 -25.53 21.51
CA GLN A 130 -20.73 -24.65 21.80
C GLN A 130 -20.22 -23.24 22.19
N LEU A 131 -20.91 -22.21 21.74
CA LEU A 131 -20.60 -20.81 22.11
C LEU A 131 -20.58 -20.67 23.65
N GLY A 132 -19.46 -20.15 24.18
CA GLY A 132 -19.33 -19.73 25.58
C GLY A 132 -18.59 -20.68 26.53
N ALA A 133 -18.26 -21.91 26.12
CA ALA A 133 -17.43 -22.83 26.93
C ALA A 133 -16.11 -23.16 26.24
N LEU A 134 -15.05 -23.31 27.04
CA LEU A 134 -13.78 -23.80 26.51
C LEU A 134 -13.96 -25.24 25.96
N PRO A 135 -13.53 -25.51 24.71
CA PRO A 135 -13.55 -26.86 24.18
C PRO A 135 -12.81 -27.84 25.08
N LEU A 136 -13.36 -29.04 25.28
CA LEU A 136 -12.80 -30.05 26.19
C LEU A 136 -11.32 -30.35 25.90
N ALA A 137 -10.94 -30.48 24.65
CA ALA A 137 -9.55 -30.69 24.25
C ALA A 137 -8.62 -29.57 24.71
N ILE A 138 -9.00 -28.31 24.51
CA ILE A 138 -8.26 -27.13 24.96
C ILE A 138 -8.24 -27.07 26.49
N GLN A 139 -9.38 -27.28 27.14
CA GLN A 139 -9.48 -27.30 28.59
C GLN A 139 -8.57 -28.36 29.22
N HIS A 140 -8.52 -29.59 28.65
CA HIS A 140 -7.65 -30.68 29.10
C HIS A 140 -6.17 -30.26 29.06
N VAL A 141 -5.69 -29.67 27.94
CA VAL A 141 -4.30 -29.23 27.79
C VAL A 141 -3.96 -28.13 28.80
N VAL A 142 -4.81 -27.09 28.87
CA VAL A 142 -4.60 -25.95 29.77
C VAL A 142 -4.54 -26.42 31.23
N THR A 143 -5.51 -27.21 31.66
CA THR A 143 -5.55 -27.75 33.03
C THR A 143 -4.31 -28.58 33.36
N SER A 144 -3.84 -29.40 32.39
CA SER A 144 -2.63 -30.22 32.57
C SER A 144 -1.38 -29.33 32.74
N TYR A 145 -1.21 -28.29 31.89
CA TYR A 145 -0.06 -27.39 31.97
C TYR A 145 -0.10 -26.52 33.23
N VAL A 146 -1.26 -25.96 33.57
CA VAL A 146 -1.46 -25.15 34.78
C VAL A 146 -1.16 -25.96 36.03
N SER A 147 -1.74 -27.15 36.17
CA SER A 147 -1.49 -28.03 37.33
C SER A 147 0.01 -28.42 37.48
N GLU A 148 0.69 -28.68 36.36
CA GLU A 148 2.11 -28.98 36.40
C GLU A 148 2.97 -27.74 36.69
N LEU A 149 2.57 -26.55 36.25
CA LEU A 149 3.23 -25.32 36.59
C LEU A 149 3.09 -24.98 38.07
N GLU A 150 1.92 -25.17 38.67
CA GLU A 150 1.67 -25.00 40.09
C GLU A 150 2.51 -25.97 40.93
N LYS A 151 2.63 -27.25 40.55
CA LYS A 151 3.50 -28.25 41.18
C LYS A 151 4.98 -27.81 41.11
N ALA A 152 5.43 -27.38 39.92
CA ALA A 152 6.80 -26.92 39.71
C ALA A 152 7.12 -25.67 40.58
N THR A 153 6.16 -24.76 40.70
CA THR A 153 6.27 -23.54 41.55
C THR A 153 6.31 -23.89 43.02
N ALA A 154 5.42 -24.76 43.49
CA ALA A 154 5.40 -25.23 44.86
C ALA A 154 6.68 -26.00 45.25
N ALA A 155 7.23 -26.78 44.31
CA ALA A 155 8.50 -27.49 44.47
C ALA A 155 9.74 -26.61 44.26
N GLN A 156 9.59 -25.32 43.97
CA GLN A 156 10.66 -24.37 43.61
C GLN A 156 11.60 -24.89 42.52
N SER A 157 11.09 -25.66 41.58
CA SER A 157 11.85 -26.26 40.48
C SER A 157 11.91 -25.35 39.24
N HIS A 158 12.95 -24.50 39.16
CA HIS A 158 13.17 -23.59 38.00
C HIS A 158 13.24 -24.34 36.69
N ALA A 159 13.96 -25.44 36.59
CA ALA A 159 14.10 -26.21 35.35
C ALA A 159 12.74 -26.74 34.87
N ARG A 160 11.92 -27.31 35.75
CA ARG A 160 10.61 -27.82 35.41
C ARG A 160 9.64 -26.73 35.01
N ALA A 161 9.62 -25.63 35.77
CA ALA A 161 8.80 -24.45 35.44
C ALA A 161 9.18 -23.88 34.07
N THR A 162 10.46 -23.82 33.70
CA THR A 162 10.95 -23.36 32.38
C THR A 162 10.35 -24.19 31.25
N TYR A 163 10.37 -25.50 31.33
CA TYR A 163 9.80 -26.36 30.27
C TYR A 163 8.28 -26.22 30.18
N VAL A 164 7.58 -26.18 31.32
CA VAL A 164 6.12 -26.00 31.30
C VAL A 164 5.73 -24.64 30.73
N LEU A 165 6.46 -23.56 31.04
CA LEU A 165 6.27 -22.24 30.43
C LEU A 165 6.58 -22.24 28.93
N LEU A 166 7.60 -22.97 28.47
CA LEU A 166 7.86 -23.18 27.05
C LEU A 166 6.65 -23.83 26.36
N TYR A 167 6.08 -24.90 26.94
CA TYR A 167 4.90 -25.59 26.41
C TYR A 167 3.69 -24.63 26.37
N LEU A 168 3.47 -23.91 27.45
CA LEU A 168 2.38 -22.95 27.56
C LEU A 168 2.56 -21.80 26.56
N HIS A 169 3.79 -21.28 26.37
CA HIS A 169 4.06 -20.24 25.37
C HIS A 169 3.71 -20.69 23.96
N VAL A 170 4.13 -21.88 23.53
CA VAL A 170 3.81 -22.43 22.21
C VAL A 170 2.30 -22.62 22.08
N PHE A 171 1.64 -23.12 23.11
CA PHE A 171 0.19 -23.30 23.15
C PHE A 171 -0.57 -21.97 23.01
N LEU A 172 -0.20 -20.95 23.78
CA LEU A 172 -0.79 -19.62 23.73
C LEU A 172 -0.60 -18.96 22.35
N LYS A 173 0.58 -19.17 21.71
CA LYS A 173 0.85 -18.67 20.36
C LYS A 173 -0.13 -19.26 19.35
N GLU A 174 -0.35 -20.57 19.37
CA GLU A 174 -1.28 -21.25 18.45
C GLU A 174 -2.76 -20.91 18.75
N MET A 175 -3.12 -20.70 20.01
CA MET A 175 -4.49 -20.31 20.41
C MET A 175 -4.82 -18.87 20.06
N GLN A 176 -3.86 -17.96 20.00
CA GLN A 176 -4.07 -16.56 19.61
C GLN A 176 -4.65 -16.44 18.18
N GLY A 177 -4.29 -17.35 17.26
CA GLY A 177 -4.86 -17.43 15.92
C GLY A 177 -6.19 -18.21 15.84
N CYS A 178 -6.81 -18.56 16.97
CA CYS A 178 -8.07 -19.31 16.99
C CYS A 178 -9.25 -18.37 16.73
N ARG A 179 -10.02 -18.59 15.64
CA ARG A 179 -11.17 -17.77 15.26
C ARG A 179 -12.48 -18.14 15.98
N ILE A 180 -12.43 -18.99 16.99
CA ILE A 180 -13.62 -19.48 17.74
C ILE A 180 -13.84 -18.58 18.94
N GLY A 181 -14.66 -17.53 18.80
CA GLY A 181 -15.15 -16.71 19.92
C GLY A 181 -14.08 -16.37 20.98
N ASN A 182 -14.49 -16.32 22.25
CA ASN A 182 -13.62 -15.96 23.38
C ASN A 182 -12.71 -17.11 23.88
N VAL A 183 -12.37 -18.09 23.04
CA VAL A 183 -11.53 -19.26 23.44
C VAL A 183 -10.15 -18.80 23.91
N PHE A 184 -9.51 -17.88 23.19
CA PHE A 184 -8.20 -17.37 23.59
C PHE A 184 -8.23 -16.66 24.95
N GLU A 185 -9.23 -15.79 25.16
CA GLU A 185 -9.43 -15.11 26.44
C GLU A 185 -9.69 -16.10 27.58
N GLY A 186 -10.51 -17.13 27.35
CA GLY A 186 -10.77 -18.19 28.33
C GLY A 186 -9.51 -18.97 28.71
N VAL A 187 -8.64 -19.27 27.75
CA VAL A 187 -7.32 -19.89 28.01
C VAL A 187 -6.44 -18.95 28.83
N CYS A 188 -6.39 -17.67 28.45
CA CYS A 188 -5.60 -16.67 29.17
C CYS A 188 -6.08 -16.49 30.62
N ARG A 189 -7.38 -16.43 30.87
CA ARG A 189 -7.97 -16.35 32.23
C ARG A 189 -7.53 -17.53 33.12
N ALA A 190 -7.48 -18.74 32.57
CA ALA A 190 -7.00 -19.91 33.32
C ALA A 190 -5.51 -19.84 33.65
N CYS A 191 -4.71 -19.07 32.92
CA CYS A 191 -3.28 -18.90 33.13
C CYS A 191 -2.90 -17.76 34.08
N VAL A 192 -3.82 -16.85 34.44
CA VAL A 192 -3.53 -15.64 35.25
C VAL A 192 -2.86 -16.01 36.59
N ALA A 193 -3.52 -16.78 37.44
CA ALA A 193 -3.03 -17.12 38.77
C ALA A 193 -1.73 -17.96 38.73
N PRO A 194 -1.60 -19.03 37.89
CA PRO A 194 -0.34 -19.76 37.81
C PRO A 194 0.84 -18.92 37.35
N LEU A 195 0.67 -18.04 36.33
CA LEU A 195 1.75 -17.19 35.86
C LEU A 195 2.15 -16.17 36.92
N SER A 196 1.19 -15.54 37.57
CA SER A 196 1.45 -14.64 38.71
C SER A 196 2.22 -15.35 39.83
N GLY A 197 1.89 -16.61 40.12
CA GLY A 197 2.59 -17.46 41.10
C GLY A 197 4.06 -17.69 40.78
N VAL A 198 4.41 -17.88 39.49
CA VAL A 198 5.81 -18.12 39.06
C VAL A 198 6.73 -16.93 39.38
N PHE A 199 6.22 -15.69 39.36
CA PHE A 199 7.03 -14.53 39.75
C PHE A 199 7.57 -14.60 41.19
N SER A 200 6.94 -15.37 42.09
CA SER A 200 7.45 -15.60 43.44
C SER A 200 8.78 -16.36 43.45
N LEU A 201 9.12 -17.07 42.37
CA LEU A 201 10.43 -17.72 42.19
C LEU A 201 11.54 -16.73 41.79
N LEU A 202 11.20 -15.50 41.47
CA LEU A 202 12.09 -14.48 40.90
C LEU A 202 12.02 -13.19 41.73
N PRO A 203 12.42 -13.22 43.02
CA PRO A 203 12.20 -12.11 43.95
C PRO A 203 13.14 -10.91 43.72
N SER A 204 14.24 -11.10 43.00
CA SER A 204 15.26 -10.06 42.75
C SER A 204 15.72 -10.02 41.31
N GLU A 205 16.36 -8.93 40.90
CA GLU A 205 16.99 -8.79 39.60
C GLU A 205 18.04 -9.88 39.35
N THR A 206 18.92 -10.12 40.33
CA THR A 206 19.93 -11.19 40.26
C THR A 206 19.28 -12.56 40.03
N GLY A 207 18.18 -12.86 40.73
CA GLY A 207 17.42 -14.10 40.50
C GLY A 207 16.82 -14.18 39.09
N MET A 208 16.37 -13.05 38.50
CA MET A 208 15.87 -13.00 37.12
C MET A 208 16.98 -13.29 36.11
N LEU A 209 18.19 -12.77 36.31
CA LEU A 209 19.32 -12.96 35.42
C LEU A 209 19.92 -14.37 35.53
N GLU A 210 20.00 -14.93 36.75
CA GLU A 210 20.44 -16.31 36.97
C GLU A 210 19.47 -17.34 36.39
N ALA A 211 18.17 -17.12 36.54
CA ALA A 211 17.11 -17.95 35.97
C ALA A 211 16.58 -17.39 34.64
N HIS A 212 17.46 -16.88 33.77
CA HIS A 212 17.11 -16.18 32.54
C HIS A 212 16.07 -16.91 31.66
N ASP A 213 16.22 -18.18 31.42
CA ASP A 213 15.28 -18.93 30.55
C ASP A 213 13.89 -19.05 31.17
N LEU A 214 13.81 -19.23 32.49
CA LEU A 214 12.54 -19.19 33.21
C LEU A 214 11.86 -17.83 33.06
N CYS A 215 12.61 -16.77 33.33
CA CYS A 215 12.11 -15.40 33.21
C CYS A 215 11.70 -15.04 31.80
N LEU A 216 12.48 -15.44 30.79
CA LEU A 216 12.19 -15.22 29.36
C LEU A 216 10.87 -15.86 28.94
N TYR A 217 10.66 -17.14 29.29
CA TYR A 217 9.40 -17.81 28.93
C TYR A 217 8.22 -17.28 29.76
N LEU A 218 8.45 -16.88 30.99
CA LEU A 218 7.44 -16.19 31.80
C LEU A 218 7.01 -14.88 31.14
N PHE A 219 7.93 -14.05 30.68
CA PHE A 219 7.62 -12.79 30.00
C PHE A 219 6.92 -13.02 28.64
N LYS A 220 7.33 -14.05 27.89
CA LYS A 220 6.64 -14.46 26.67
C LYS A 220 5.19 -14.92 26.91
N CYS A 221 4.95 -15.66 28.00
CA CYS A 221 3.59 -16.05 28.38
C CYS A 221 2.80 -14.83 28.87
N SER A 222 3.44 -13.93 29.64
CA SER A 222 2.83 -12.68 30.12
C SER A 222 2.40 -11.77 28.97
N LEU A 223 3.23 -11.60 27.93
CA LEU A 223 2.88 -10.88 26.71
C LEU A 223 1.61 -11.44 26.06
N ARG A 224 1.46 -12.75 25.96
CA ARG A 224 0.29 -13.39 25.37
C ARG A 224 -0.94 -13.30 26.27
N THR A 225 -0.76 -13.54 27.56
CA THR A 225 -1.86 -13.60 28.53
C THR A 225 -2.34 -12.20 28.92
N PHE A 226 -1.47 -11.36 29.43
CA PHE A 226 -1.81 -10.03 29.97
C PHE A 226 -1.69 -8.91 28.94
N GLY A 227 -0.74 -9.01 28.00
CA GLY A 227 -0.60 -8.01 26.96
C GLY A 227 -1.67 -8.10 25.86
N ARG A 228 -2.27 -9.28 25.63
CA ARG A 228 -3.18 -9.48 24.49
C ARG A 228 -4.46 -10.25 24.78
N GLY A 229 -4.55 -10.98 25.89
CA GLY A 229 -5.65 -11.89 26.18
C GLY A 229 -6.56 -11.42 27.30
N VAL A 230 -6.01 -10.94 28.40
CA VAL A 230 -6.75 -10.55 29.62
C VAL A 230 -6.12 -9.31 30.22
N PHE A 231 -6.92 -8.30 30.51
CA PHE A 231 -6.49 -7.13 31.24
C PHE A 231 -6.62 -7.34 32.75
N ASP A 232 -5.52 -7.20 33.47
CA ASP A 232 -5.45 -7.32 34.94
C ASP A 232 -4.62 -6.18 35.50
N PRO A 233 -5.25 -5.15 36.14
CA PRO A 233 -4.54 -3.99 36.69
C PRO A 233 -3.51 -4.34 37.75
N ALA A 234 -3.80 -5.29 38.63
CA ALA A 234 -2.88 -5.70 39.70
C ALA A 234 -1.62 -6.34 39.13
N PHE A 235 -1.77 -7.17 38.09
CA PHE A 235 -0.64 -7.74 37.34
C PHE A 235 0.18 -6.62 36.67
N CYS A 236 -0.46 -5.65 36.03
CA CYS A 236 0.24 -4.56 35.32
C CYS A 236 1.13 -3.77 36.28
N HIS A 237 0.64 -3.40 37.45
CA HIS A 237 1.45 -2.73 38.51
C HIS A 237 2.61 -3.59 38.98
N PHE A 238 2.34 -4.85 39.28
CA PHE A 238 3.37 -5.81 39.66
C PHE A 238 4.45 -5.99 38.58
N PHE A 239 4.02 -6.11 37.31
CA PHE A 239 4.91 -6.26 36.17
C PHE A 239 5.74 -5.00 35.92
N LEU A 240 5.17 -3.80 36.12
CA LEU A 240 5.90 -2.54 36.07
C LEU A 240 7.04 -2.50 37.11
N ALA A 241 6.77 -2.91 38.33
CA ALA A 241 7.80 -2.98 39.37
C ALA A 241 8.94 -3.97 39.03
N ALA A 242 8.60 -5.11 38.36
CA ALA A 242 9.61 -6.06 37.90
C ALA A 242 10.44 -5.48 36.74
N THR A 243 9.82 -4.76 35.81
CA THR A 243 10.51 -4.07 34.73
C THR A 243 11.46 -2.98 35.23
N TRP A 244 11.06 -2.23 36.25
CA TRP A 244 11.91 -1.23 36.89
C TRP A 244 13.18 -1.82 37.52
N ARG A 245 13.10 -3.01 38.11
CA ARG A 245 14.29 -3.70 38.63
C ARG A 245 15.31 -3.99 37.51
N LEU A 246 14.85 -4.39 36.36
CA LEU A 246 15.72 -4.60 35.19
C LEU A 246 16.31 -3.28 34.68
N ALA A 247 15.52 -2.22 34.61
CA ALA A 247 15.98 -0.92 34.15
C ALA A 247 16.95 -0.26 35.12
N ALA A 248 16.77 -0.42 36.44
CA ALA A 248 17.68 0.09 37.47
C ALA A 248 19.09 -0.54 37.42
N GLY A 249 19.22 -1.74 36.86
CA GLY A 249 20.51 -2.40 36.62
C GLY A 249 21.22 -1.97 35.32
N LEU A 250 20.62 -1.10 34.52
CA LEU A 250 21.24 -0.61 33.28
C LEU A 250 22.57 0.13 33.60
N GLY A 251 23.62 -0.18 32.84
CA GLY A 251 24.95 0.39 33.00
C GLY A 251 25.75 -0.14 34.17
N GLN A 252 25.23 -1.09 34.98
CA GLN A 252 25.98 -1.68 36.10
C GLN A 252 26.94 -2.78 35.65
N ASP A 253 26.62 -3.49 34.57
CA ASP A 253 27.47 -4.52 33.99
C ASP A 253 28.30 -3.97 32.81
N ALA A 254 29.43 -4.63 32.52
CA ALA A 254 30.17 -4.33 31.31
C ALA A 254 29.29 -4.65 30.07
N PRO A 255 29.37 -3.85 28.99
CA PRO A 255 28.49 -4.00 27.80
C PRO A 255 28.49 -5.41 27.23
N ASP A 256 29.66 -6.04 27.16
CA ASP A 256 29.85 -7.39 26.59
C ASP A 256 29.61 -8.52 27.59
N SER A 257 29.08 -8.23 28.78
CA SER A 257 28.83 -9.27 29.78
C SER A 257 27.56 -10.08 29.41
N PRO A 258 27.55 -11.38 29.70
CA PRO A 258 26.35 -12.21 29.50
C PRO A 258 25.12 -11.71 30.31
N ASN A 259 25.34 -11.00 31.41
CA ASN A 259 24.26 -10.41 32.21
C ASN A 259 23.65 -9.19 31.50
N ALA A 260 24.47 -8.36 30.87
CA ALA A 260 23.98 -7.23 30.11
C ALA A 260 23.08 -7.71 28.94
N GLU A 261 23.52 -8.70 28.17
CA GLU A 261 22.71 -9.29 27.07
C GLU A 261 21.41 -9.89 27.60
N ARG A 262 21.46 -10.65 28.70
CA ARG A 262 20.26 -11.25 29.31
C ARG A 262 19.28 -10.18 29.79
N ARG A 263 19.78 -9.12 30.44
CA ARG A 263 18.95 -7.98 30.91
C ARG A 263 18.29 -7.28 29.75
N GLN A 264 19.03 -6.95 28.71
CA GLN A 264 18.48 -6.29 27.51
C GLN A 264 17.34 -7.11 26.89
N ARG A 265 17.55 -8.41 26.72
CA ARG A 265 16.53 -9.30 26.15
C ARG A 265 15.27 -9.42 27.01
N LEU A 266 15.41 -9.45 28.32
CA LEU A 266 14.26 -9.43 29.23
C LEU A 266 13.52 -8.08 29.19
N LEU A 267 14.28 -6.98 29.17
CA LEU A 267 13.70 -5.62 29.04
C LEU A 267 12.92 -5.44 27.75
N GLU A 268 13.41 -5.92 26.61
CA GLU A 268 12.69 -5.91 25.34
C GLU A 268 11.31 -6.59 25.46
N TYR A 269 11.25 -7.79 26.05
CA TYR A 269 9.98 -8.50 26.23
C TYR A 269 9.07 -7.81 27.26
N ALA A 270 9.62 -7.17 28.28
CA ALA A 270 8.86 -6.41 29.25
C ALA A 270 8.20 -5.19 28.58
N LEU A 271 8.97 -4.39 27.84
CA LEU A 271 8.46 -3.23 27.11
C LEU A 271 7.41 -3.64 26.08
N LYS A 272 7.65 -4.73 25.34
CA LYS A 272 6.67 -5.28 24.40
C LYS A 272 5.36 -5.72 25.08
N THR A 273 5.43 -6.18 26.33
CA THR A 273 4.23 -6.56 27.10
C THR A 273 3.43 -5.32 27.49
N HIS A 274 4.09 -4.26 27.95
CA HIS A 274 3.44 -3.00 28.29
C HIS A 274 2.83 -2.32 27.05
N GLU A 275 3.58 -2.23 25.94
CA GLU A 275 3.11 -1.71 24.64
C GLU A 275 1.85 -2.47 24.20
N ALA A 276 1.90 -3.79 24.18
CA ALA A 276 0.76 -4.62 23.79
C ALA A 276 -0.47 -4.40 24.68
N THR A 277 -0.29 -4.19 25.99
CA THR A 277 -1.40 -3.90 26.91
C THR A 277 -2.12 -2.61 26.52
N VAL A 278 -1.40 -1.56 26.17
CA VAL A 278 -1.98 -0.29 25.72
C VAL A 278 -2.72 -0.45 24.38
N VAL A 279 -2.09 -1.13 23.42
CA VAL A 279 -2.65 -1.33 22.08
C VAL A 279 -3.93 -2.21 22.10
N PHE A 280 -3.94 -3.27 22.92
CA PHE A 280 -5.07 -4.21 22.95
C PHE A 280 -6.20 -3.83 23.93
N PHE A 281 -5.91 -3.01 24.94
CA PHE A 281 -6.90 -2.63 25.94
C PHE A 281 -6.99 -1.11 26.17
N PRO A 282 -7.04 -0.26 25.13
CA PRO A 282 -7.03 1.19 25.27
C PRO A 282 -8.18 1.70 26.15
N SER A 283 -9.39 1.17 25.99
CA SER A 283 -10.58 1.59 26.75
C SER A 283 -10.56 1.24 28.25
N ARG A 284 -9.59 0.43 28.71
CA ARG A 284 -9.47 -0.04 30.08
C ARG A 284 -8.28 0.55 30.83
N LEU A 285 -7.50 1.42 30.21
CA LEU A 285 -6.27 1.98 30.81
C LEU A 285 -6.57 2.82 32.07
N HIS A 286 -7.75 3.42 32.17
CA HIS A 286 -8.19 4.15 33.36
C HIS A 286 -8.23 3.28 34.64
N GLU A 287 -8.44 1.95 34.51
CA GLU A 287 -8.44 1.02 35.63
C GLU A 287 -7.03 0.87 36.29
N LEU A 288 -5.95 1.25 35.59
CA LEU A 288 -4.60 1.25 36.13
C LEU A 288 -4.38 2.37 37.16
N GLY A 289 -5.19 3.42 37.13
CA GLY A 289 -5.03 4.58 37.97
C GLY A 289 -3.83 5.47 37.60
N ILE A 290 -3.86 6.72 38.06
CA ILE A 290 -2.86 7.74 37.66
C ILE A 290 -1.43 7.37 38.12
N SER A 291 -1.29 6.67 39.25
CA SER A 291 0.01 6.28 39.82
C SER A 291 0.80 5.28 38.94
N PHE A 292 0.13 4.57 38.02
CA PHE A 292 0.79 3.74 37.01
C PHE A 292 1.54 4.59 35.97
N PHE A 293 0.96 5.73 35.57
CA PHE A 293 1.48 6.57 34.51
C PHE A 293 2.45 7.64 35.00
N VAL A 294 2.08 8.37 36.06
CA VAL A 294 2.83 9.51 36.59
C VAL A 294 3.04 9.41 38.11
N LEU A 295 4.08 10.04 38.62
CA LEU A 295 4.34 10.10 40.06
C LEU A 295 3.38 11.08 40.77
N ALA A 296 3.20 10.92 42.08
CA ALA A 296 2.33 11.78 42.87
C ALA A 296 2.74 13.26 42.81
N ASP A 297 4.04 13.56 42.76
CA ASP A 297 4.57 14.92 42.64
C ASP A 297 4.22 15.57 41.28
N GLU A 298 4.20 14.80 40.23
CA GLU A 298 3.82 15.23 38.86
C GLU A 298 2.31 15.46 38.76
N ALA A 299 1.51 14.59 39.39
CA ALA A 299 0.05 14.74 39.44
C ALA A 299 -0.39 15.93 40.30
N ALA A 300 0.33 16.26 41.37
CA ALA A 300 0.03 17.40 42.22
C ALA A 300 0.32 18.76 41.57
N ALA A 301 1.30 18.84 40.66
CA ALA A 301 1.63 20.05 39.95
C ALA A 301 0.53 20.49 38.93
N ALA A 302 -0.24 19.55 38.40
CA ALA A 302 -1.28 19.81 37.39
C ALA A 302 -2.63 20.25 37.96
N VAL A 303 -2.91 20.01 39.27
CA VAL A 303 -4.22 20.35 39.89
C VAL A 303 -4.01 21.08 41.22
N PRO A 304 -4.09 22.41 41.29
CA PRO A 304 -3.87 23.20 42.51
C PRO A 304 -4.95 23.03 43.63
N SER A 305 -6.00 22.27 43.42
CA SER A 305 -7.13 22.25 44.39
C SER A 305 -8.00 20.99 44.38
N ALA A 306 -7.43 19.82 44.60
CA ALA A 306 -8.25 18.68 44.98
C ALA A 306 -7.52 17.85 46.06
N SER A 307 -8.02 17.93 47.27
CA SER A 307 -7.63 17.04 48.36
C SER A 307 -8.07 15.62 48.07
N THR A 308 -7.23 14.82 47.42
CA THR A 308 -7.45 13.38 47.25
C THR A 308 -7.00 12.64 48.50
N PRO A 309 -7.80 11.69 49.03
CA PRO A 309 -7.40 10.89 50.19
C PRO A 309 -6.28 9.92 49.79
N SER A 310 -5.13 10.07 50.38
CA SER A 310 -4.00 9.16 50.30
C SER A 310 -4.39 7.76 50.79
N SER A 311 -4.48 6.79 49.86
CA SER A 311 -4.52 5.38 50.22
C SER A 311 -3.10 4.88 50.46
N ALA A 312 -2.88 4.24 51.62
CA ALA A 312 -1.58 3.89 52.19
C ALA A 312 -0.81 2.75 51.48
N HIS A 313 -0.99 2.57 50.17
CA HIS A 313 -0.31 1.55 49.35
C HIS A 313 0.44 2.10 48.13
N ASP A 314 0.45 3.42 47.91
CA ASP A 314 1.19 4.04 46.82
C ASP A 314 2.67 4.17 47.21
N THR A 315 3.48 3.22 46.71
CA THR A 315 4.94 3.41 46.72
C THR A 315 5.28 4.32 45.52
N PRO A 316 5.76 5.55 45.78
CA PRO A 316 5.87 6.61 44.74
C PRO A 316 7.04 6.48 43.80
N GLU A 317 7.62 5.27 43.65
CA GLU A 317 8.92 5.14 42.96
C GLU A 317 8.84 4.71 41.53
N HIS A 318 7.69 4.21 41.03
CA HIS A 318 7.63 3.54 39.73
C HIS A 318 6.46 4.04 38.88
N SER A 319 6.75 4.89 37.89
CA SER A 319 5.79 5.25 36.85
C SER A 319 6.26 4.77 35.49
N ILE A 320 5.31 4.50 34.57
CA ILE A 320 5.63 4.00 33.22
C ILE A 320 6.35 5.08 32.39
N PHE A 321 5.94 6.35 32.48
CA PHE A 321 6.60 7.42 31.73
C PHE A 321 8.06 7.61 32.15
N ARG A 322 8.34 7.50 33.45
CA ARG A 322 9.72 7.57 33.94
C ARG A 322 10.56 6.37 33.55
N LEU A 323 9.97 5.17 33.56
CA LEU A 323 10.63 3.97 33.05
C LEU A 323 11.03 4.17 31.56
N LEU A 324 10.09 4.59 30.73
CA LEU A 324 10.36 4.83 29.32
C LEU A 324 11.43 5.90 29.12
N SER A 325 11.34 7.02 29.87
CA SER A 325 12.34 8.07 29.83
C SER A 325 13.73 7.59 30.24
N ALA A 326 13.83 6.74 31.26
CA ALA A 326 15.11 6.18 31.72
C ALA A 326 15.72 5.25 30.65
N VAL A 327 14.91 4.42 29.99
CA VAL A 327 15.35 3.55 28.93
C VAL A 327 15.83 4.37 27.72
N VAL A 328 15.03 5.34 27.27
CA VAL A 328 15.35 6.20 26.11
C VAL A 328 16.58 7.07 26.37
N SER A 329 16.78 7.56 27.58
CA SER A 329 17.95 8.40 27.92
C SER A 329 19.24 7.60 28.19
N SER A 330 19.20 6.27 28.11
CA SER A 330 20.38 5.43 28.31
C SER A 330 21.18 5.32 26.99
N PRO A 331 22.55 5.24 27.07
CA PRO A 331 23.39 5.11 25.88
C PRO A 331 23.05 3.86 25.06
N VAL A 332 22.72 4.05 23.80
CA VAL A 332 22.38 2.97 22.86
C VAL A 332 23.64 2.18 22.47
N GLY A 333 23.54 0.87 22.38
CA GLY A 333 24.64 -0.04 22.08
C GLY A 333 25.49 -0.42 23.31
N ASP A 334 25.85 0.54 24.14
CA ASP A 334 26.68 0.31 25.31
C ASP A 334 25.87 -0.18 26.52
N VAL A 335 24.70 0.39 26.76
CA VAL A 335 23.88 0.16 27.97
C VAL A 335 22.54 -0.47 27.63
N VAL A 336 21.90 -0.02 26.55
CA VAL A 336 20.57 -0.47 26.12
C VAL A 336 20.63 -0.87 24.65
N SER A 337 19.96 -1.96 24.29
CA SER A 337 19.83 -2.35 22.88
C SER A 337 18.96 -1.36 22.09
N GLU A 338 19.31 -1.14 20.84
CA GLU A 338 18.52 -0.32 19.91
C GLU A 338 17.04 -0.76 19.89
N LYS A 339 16.78 -2.07 19.84
CA LYS A 339 15.43 -2.65 19.90
C LYS A 339 14.64 -2.25 21.15
N ALA A 340 15.29 -2.16 22.31
CA ALA A 340 14.62 -1.75 23.53
C ALA A 340 14.27 -0.26 23.51
N VAL A 341 15.13 0.57 22.93
CA VAL A 341 14.87 2.01 22.73
C VAL A 341 13.73 2.21 21.73
N CYS A 342 13.76 1.56 20.58
CA CYS A 342 12.65 1.61 19.61
C CYS A 342 11.32 1.22 20.27
N ARG A 343 11.32 0.14 21.07
CA ARG A 343 10.11 -0.28 21.81
C ARG A 343 9.63 0.78 22.81
N ALA A 344 10.54 1.44 23.52
CA ALA A 344 10.17 2.49 24.46
C ALA A 344 9.60 3.72 23.75
N LEU A 345 10.21 4.15 22.64
CA LEU A 345 9.73 5.26 21.82
C LEU A 345 8.34 4.97 21.24
N ARG A 346 8.15 3.80 20.63
CA ARG A 346 6.86 3.35 20.09
C ARG A 346 5.78 3.22 21.14
N PHE A 347 6.13 2.79 22.35
CA PHE A 347 5.18 2.73 23.44
C PHE A 347 4.67 4.13 23.82
N PHE A 348 5.54 5.13 23.87
CA PHE A 348 5.12 6.52 24.05
C PHE A 348 4.18 6.97 22.94
N THR A 349 4.53 6.68 21.68
CA THR A 349 3.69 7.00 20.52
C THR A 349 2.31 6.33 20.62
N SER A 350 2.25 5.06 21.04
CA SER A 350 0.99 4.33 21.23
C SER A 350 0.11 4.94 22.32
N LEU A 351 0.73 5.48 23.40
CA LEU A 351 -0.01 6.19 24.46
C LEU A 351 -0.60 7.51 23.95
N LEU A 352 0.15 8.25 23.15
CA LEU A 352 -0.34 9.49 22.51
C LEU A 352 -1.49 9.19 21.55
N SER A 353 -1.39 8.15 20.74
CA SER A 353 -2.48 7.73 19.85
C SER A 353 -3.77 7.28 20.61
N ALA A 354 -3.63 6.87 21.87
CA ALA A 354 -4.78 6.49 22.71
C ALA A 354 -5.50 7.70 23.34
N GLU A 355 -4.90 8.90 23.37
CA GLU A 355 -5.47 10.09 24.01
C GLU A 355 -6.78 10.57 23.35
N ASP A 356 -6.89 10.45 22.03
CA ASP A 356 -8.06 10.90 21.28
C ASP A 356 -9.35 10.19 21.69
N GLY A 357 -9.25 9.00 22.29
CA GLY A 357 -10.37 8.19 22.77
C GLY A 357 -10.53 8.15 24.29
N ASP A 358 -9.56 8.64 25.07
CA ASP A 358 -9.54 8.47 26.53
C ASP A 358 -9.04 9.72 27.28
N ALA A 359 -9.99 10.50 27.84
CA ALA A 359 -9.70 11.68 28.63
C ALA A 359 -8.79 11.41 29.86
N PHE A 360 -8.75 10.19 30.37
CA PHE A 360 -7.85 9.81 31.46
C PHE A 360 -6.39 9.77 30.98
N ILE A 361 -6.12 9.17 29.80
CA ILE A 361 -4.77 9.14 29.23
C ILE A 361 -4.32 10.55 28.86
N ALA A 362 -5.20 11.37 28.24
CA ALA A 362 -4.91 12.77 27.97
C ALA A 362 -4.50 13.53 29.24
N HIS A 363 -5.20 13.30 30.36
CA HIS A 363 -4.85 13.89 31.66
C HIS A 363 -3.47 13.41 32.19
N CYS A 364 -3.18 12.11 32.11
CA CYS A 364 -1.88 11.56 32.52
C CYS A 364 -0.72 12.14 31.70
N LEU A 365 -0.90 12.24 30.37
CA LEU A 365 0.08 12.87 29.46
C LEU A 365 0.29 14.34 29.79
N GLN A 366 -0.78 15.09 30.06
CA GLN A 366 -0.70 16.49 30.46
C GLN A 366 0.09 16.66 31.79
N CYS A 367 -0.14 15.79 32.78
CA CYS A 367 0.63 15.80 34.03
C CYS A 367 2.12 15.56 33.74
N TYR A 368 2.46 14.58 32.91
CA TYR A 368 3.85 14.29 32.56
C TYR A 368 4.52 15.43 31.80
N THR A 369 3.87 15.97 30.76
CA THR A 369 4.46 17.03 29.93
C THR A 369 4.64 18.37 30.64
N THR A 370 3.91 18.60 31.72
CA THR A 370 4.13 19.76 32.63
C THR A 370 5.15 19.50 33.72
N SER A 371 5.66 18.28 33.85
CA SER A 371 6.66 17.91 34.85
C SER A 371 8.06 18.40 34.51
N MET A 372 8.93 18.52 35.53
CA MET A 372 10.34 18.88 35.35
C MET A 372 11.17 17.86 34.55
N TYR A 373 10.66 16.67 34.33
CA TYR A 373 11.36 15.57 33.64
C TYR A 373 11.14 15.58 32.13
N PHE A 374 10.08 16.22 31.64
CA PHE A 374 9.69 16.20 30.25
C PHE A 374 10.65 16.99 29.34
N ALA A 375 10.97 18.24 29.69
CA ALA A 375 11.83 19.06 28.85
C ALA A 375 13.24 18.45 28.63
N PRO A 376 13.93 17.89 29.68
CA PRO A 376 15.18 17.15 29.49
C PRO A 376 15.02 15.90 28.63
N PHE A 377 13.90 15.18 28.73
CA PHE A 377 13.59 14.00 27.91
C PHE A 377 13.46 14.38 26.45
N LEU A 378 12.65 15.41 26.12
CA LEU A 378 12.47 15.86 24.75
C LEU A 378 13.78 16.44 24.16
N GLN A 379 14.55 17.18 24.95
CA GLN A 379 15.87 17.64 24.54
C GLN A 379 16.79 16.47 24.19
N HIS A 380 16.76 15.39 24.99
CA HIS A 380 17.54 14.19 24.71
C HIS A 380 17.09 13.52 23.40
N ILE A 381 15.78 13.39 23.16
CA ILE A 381 15.26 12.86 21.89
C ILE A 381 15.83 13.66 20.71
N VAL A 382 15.72 14.97 20.73
CA VAL A 382 16.21 15.83 19.65
C VAL A 382 17.73 15.68 19.50
N SER A 383 18.49 15.82 20.57
CA SER A 383 19.96 15.87 20.49
C SER A 383 20.62 14.52 20.21
N ALA A 384 20.04 13.40 20.66
CA ALA A 384 20.65 12.08 20.55
C ALA A 384 20.14 11.27 19.33
N TYR A 385 18.86 11.39 19.00
CA TYR A 385 18.24 10.54 17.97
C TYR A 385 17.94 11.26 16.66
N LEU A 386 17.75 12.59 16.65
CA LEU A 386 17.55 13.38 15.44
C LEU A 386 18.87 13.97 14.88
N ALA A 387 19.99 13.74 15.55
CA ALA A 387 21.31 14.19 15.09
C ALA A 387 21.85 13.28 13.98
N ASP A 388 22.39 13.89 12.91
CA ASP A 388 23.14 13.13 11.91
C ASP A 388 24.44 12.58 12.50
N THR A 389 24.88 11.40 12.02
CA THR A 389 26.22 10.91 12.30
C THR A 389 27.23 11.74 11.49
N THR A 390 27.98 12.60 12.18
CA THR A 390 28.86 13.60 11.56
C THR A 390 30.35 13.23 11.57
N THR A 391 30.65 11.93 11.34
CA THR A 391 32.02 11.41 11.34
C THR A 391 32.62 11.39 9.94
N PRO A 392 33.99 11.31 9.78
CA PRO A 392 34.63 11.12 8.49
C PRO A 392 34.21 9.82 7.78
N GLU A 393 33.89 8.78 8.56
CA GLU A 393 33.36 7.49 8.05
C GLU A 393 31.99 7.70 7.39
N ALA A 394 31.10 8.50 7.97
CA ALA A 394 29.80 8.84 7.40
C ALA A 394 29.95 9.58 6.06
N LEU A 395 30.92 10.49 5.90
CA LEU A 395 31.22 11.12 4.59
C LEU A 395 31.76 10.09 3.56
N SER A 396 32.51 9.10 4.03
CA SER A 396 32.96 8.01 3.15
C SER A 396 31.76 7.15 2.69
N GLU A 397 30.79 6.95 3.57
CA GLU A 397 29.55 6.22 3.24
C GLU A 397 28.70 7.00 2.24
N TRP A 398 28.58 8.32 2.38
CA TRP A 398 27.94 9.19 1.38
C TRP A 398 28.52 8.99 -0.02
N SER A 399 29.84 8.80 -0.11
CA SER A 399 30.52 8.59 -1.39
C SER A 399 30.27 7.20 -1.98
N ARG A 400 30.05 6.18 -1.14
CA ARG A 400 29.79 4.79 -1.57
C ARG A 400 28.32 4.53 -1.88
N HIS A 401 27.40 5.09 -1.08
CA HIS A 401 25.97 4.85 -1.14
C HIS A 401 25.17 6.15 -1.17
N PRO A 402 25.42 7.06 -2.14
CA PRO A 402 24.84 8.40 -2.13
C PRO A 402 23.30 8.39 -2.24
N GLU A 403 22.74 7.44 -2.97
CA GLU A 403 21.29 7.31 -3.17
C GLU A 403 20.57 6.91 -1.89
N GLN A 404 21.09 5.93 -1.16
CA GLN A 404 20.54 5.50 0.14
C GLN A 404 20.62 6.62 1.18
N VAL A 405 21.75 7.35 1.21
CA VAL A 405 21.94 8.48 2.13
C VAL A 405 20.99 9.63 1.81
N ALA A 406 20.70 9.88 0.55
CA ALA A 406 19.73 10.92 0.16
C ALA A 406 18.30 10.50 0.50
N ALA A 407 17.92 9.24 0.22
CA ALA A 407 16.60 8.68 0.55
C ALA A 407 16.35 8.62 2.07
N GLY A 408 17.38 8.34 2.87
CA GLY A 408 17.26 8.29 4.34
C GLY A 408 16.98 9.65 5.03
N LEU A 409 16.72 10.72 4.27
CA LEU A 409 16.20 11.99 4.79
C LEU A 409 14.66 12.04 4.84
N ASP A 410 14.00 11.21 4.03
CA ASP A 410 12.54 11.12 4.08
C ASP A 410 12.12 10.44 5.38
N VAL A 411 11.09 10.97 6.03
CA VAL A 411 10.55 10.40 7.27
C VAL A 411 9.87 9.08 6.93
N ASP A 412 10.49 7.98 7.36
CA ASP A 412 9.92 6.65 7.17
C ASP A 412 9.02 6.31 8.38
N MET A 413 7.72 6.54 8.21
CA MET A 413 6.72 6.27 9.26
C MET A 413 6.48 4.77 9.49
N ASP A 414 6.94 3.90 8.61
CA ASP A 414 6.73 2.44 8.69
C ASP A 414 7.96 1.70 9.25
N ASP A 415 9.14 2.35 9.29
CA ASP A 415 10.34 1.72 9.87
C ASP A 415 10.28 1.68 11.40
N GLU A 416 9.80 0.56 11.91
CA GLU A 416 9.75 0.25 13.34
C GLU A 416 11.10 -0.18 13.95
N THR A 417 12.15 -0.28 13.17
CA THR A 417 13.46 -0.84 13.58
C THR A 417 14.52 0.23 13.82
N SER A 418 14.39 1.39 13.20
CA SER A 418 15.29 2.54 13.35
C SER A 418 14.94 3.38 14.57
N THR A 419 15.94 3.68 15.40
CA THR A 419 15.76 4.61 16.55
C THR A 419 15.43 6.02 16.08
N MET A 420 15.98 6.47 14.94
CA MET A 420 15.69 7.77 14.35
C MET A 420 14.21 7.85 13.93
N SER A 421 13.70 6.90 13.14
CA SER A 421 12.31 6.90 12.69
C SER A 421 11.32 6.80 13.86
N CYS A 422 11.60 5.96 14.86
CA CYS A 422 10.79 5.90 16.07
C CYS A 422 10.81 7.23 16.87
N ALA A 423 11.95 7.93 16.89
CA ALA A 423 12.07 9.24 17.55
C ALA A 423 11.35 10.35 16.78
N GLU A 424 11.40 10.34 15.47
CA GLU A 424 10.64 11.23 14.58
C GLU A 424 9.13 11.05 14.81
N GLN A 425 8.63 9.82 14.80
CA GLN A 425 7.24 9.50 15.07
C GLN A 425 6.79 10.00 16.45
N LEU A 426 7.61 9.78 17.49
CA LEU A 426 7.31 10.27 18.83
C LEU A 426 7.33 11.82 18.91
N PHE A 427 8.31 12.46 18.26
CA PHE A 427 8.39 13.92 18.20
C PHE A 427 7.13 14.51 17.53
N LEU A 428 6.72 13.95 16.40
CA LEU A 428 5.50 14.35 15.68
C LEU A 428 4.25 14.11 16.54
N ALA A 429 4.14 12.95 17.17
CA ALA A 429 3.02 12.64 18.05
C ALA A 429 2.93 13.60 19.25
N LEU A 430 4.05 13.96 19.87
CA LEU A 430 4.09 14.90 21.01
C LEU A 430 3.73 16.33 20.58
N THR A 431 4.22 16.78 19.43
CA THR A 431 3.96 18.14 18.92
C THR A 431 2.59 18.31 18.27
N GLY A 432 1.99 17.21 17.77
CA GLY A 432 0.63 17.18 17.19
C GLY A 432 -0.47 16.77 18.17
N SER A 433 -0.14 16.34 19.41
CA SER A 433 -1.09 15.87 20.42
C SER A 433 -2.03 16.98 20.89
N THR A 434 -3.33 16.70 20.96
CA THR A 434 -4.32 17.68 21.46
C THR A 434 -4.12 18.05 22.93
N ALA A 435 -3.63 17.11 23.76
CA ALA A 435 -3.41 17.30 25.18
C ALA A 435 -2.04 17.93 25.52
N CYS A 436 -1.02 17.69 24.70
CA CYS A 436 0.38 17.96 25.01
C CYS A 436 1.04 19.00 24.10
N ALA A 437 0.44 19.42 22.95
CA ALA A 437 1.09 20.24 21.93
C ALA A 437 1.74 21.52 22.50
N GLY A 438 1.05 22.29 23.30
CA GLY A 438 1.60 23.54 23.88
C GLY A 438 2.91 23.34 24.67
N PRO A 439 2.94 22.49 25.72
CA PRO A 439 4.17 22.18 26.44
C PRO A 439 5.25 21.54 25.55
N SER A 440 4.87 20.64 24.63
CA SER A 440 5.81 19.96 23.75
C SER A 440 6.47 20.91 22.76
N LEU A 441 5.70 21.82 22.14
CA LEU A 441 6.22 22.84 21.22
C LEU A 441 7.15 23.80 21.94
N ALA A 442 6.78 24.25 23.15
CA ALA A 442 7.64 25.13 23.96
C ALA A 442 8.97 24.45 24.32
N ALA A 443 8.94 23.17 24.72
CA ALA A 443 10.13 22.39 25.03
C ALA A 443 10.98 22.12 23.77
N ALA A 444 10.34 21.78 22.64
CA ALA A 444 11.02 21.56 21.37
C ALA A 444 11.75 22.83 20.88
N TRP A 445 11.09 23.99 20.89
CA TRP A 445 11.71 25.26 20.54
C TRP A 445 12.85 25.63 21.48
N ALA A 446 12.74 25.37 22.80
CA ALA A 446 13.83 25.59 23.75
C ALA A 446 15.03 24.71 23.43
N ALA A 447 14.82 23.42 23.15
CA ALA A 447 15.87 22.47 22.75
C ALA A 447 16.55 22.90 21.45
N VAL A 448 15.78 23.21 20.42
CA VAL A 448 16.27 23.65 19.11
C VAL A 448 17.12 24.94 19.24
N ASN A 449 16.64 25.94 19.96
CA ASN A 449 17.38 27.19 20.14
C ASN A 449 18.70 26.96 20.89
N GLN A 450 18.73 26.08 21.88
CA GLN A 450 19.95 25.71 22.59
C GLN A 450 20.95 25.04 21.65
N LEU A 451 20.54 24.02 20.89
CA LEU A 451 21.40 23.27 19.95
C LEU A 451 21.98 24.17 18.84
N LEU A 452 21.17 25.11 18.32
CA LEU A 452 21.64 26.08 17.34
C LEU A 452 22.69 27.05 17.92
N GLN A 453 22.65 27.33 19.24
CA GLN A 453 23.64 28.18 19.92
C GLN A 453 24.96 27.44 20.20
N GLU A 454 24.95 26.13 20.37
CA GLU A 454 26.15 25.32 20.58
C GLU A 454 27.11 25.41 19.38
N GLY A 455 26.58 25.50 18.15
CA GLY A 455 27.36 25.75 16.93
C GLY A 455 28.10 24.55 16.36
N ASP A 456 28.14 23.43 17.10
CA ASP A 456 28.71 22.16 16.65
C ASP A 456 27.83 21.49 15.57
N VAL A 457 28.48 20.78 14.63
CA VAL A 457 27.78 20.23 13.45
C VAL A 457 26.64 19.27 13.84
N GLY A 458 26.85 18.32 14.77
CA GLY A 458 25.84 17.38 15.21
C GLY A 458 24.60 18.05 15.85
N PRO A 459 24.78 18.87 16.90
CA PRO A 459 23.69 19.67 17.47
C PRO A 459 22.92 20.53 16.45
N VAL A 460 23.63 21.19 15.53
CA VAL A 460 22.99 21.98 14.49
C VAL A 460 22.16 21.13 13.53
N THR A 461 22.66 19.97 13.12
CA THR A 461 21.87 19.05 12.25
C THR A 461 20.66 18.51 12.98
N ALA A 462 20.75 18.18 14.28
CA ALA A 462 19.62 17.78 15.09
C ALA A 462 18.52 18.85 15.18
N ALA A 463 18.92 20.10 15.42
CA ALA A 463 18.00 21.22 15.46
C ALA A 463 17.29 21.45 14.12
N LEU A 464 18.04 21.42 13.01
CA LEU A 464 17.49 21.58 11.65
C LEU A 464 16.54 20.42 11.30
N HIS A 465 16.88 19.19 11.75
CA HIS A 465 16.02 18.02 11.58
C HIS A 465 14.69 18.19 12.31
N ALA A 466 14.75 18.55 13.60
CA ALA A 466 13.54 18.76 14.40
C ALA A 466 12.64 19.88 13.81
N ILE A 467 13.20 20.97 13.30
CA ILE A 467 12.42 22.00 12.58
C ILE A 467 11.82 21.44 11.30
N GLY A 468 12.58 20.64 10.53
CA GLY A 468 12.11 20.08 9.27
C GLY A 468 10.90 19.19 9.43
N ILE A 469 10.98 18.19 10.33
CA ILE A 469 9.83 17.30 10.63
C ILE A 469 8.69 18.06 11.33
N GLY A 470 9.01 19.14 12.05
CA GLY A 470 8.02 20.02 12.68
C GLY A 470 7.03 20.63 11.68
N TYR A 471 7.31 20.63 10.38
CA TYR A 471 6.36 21.06 9.35
C TYR A 471 5.00 20.38 9.52
N TYR A 472 4.94 19.08 9.74
CA TYR A 472 3.69 18.33 9.84
C TYR A 472 2.79 18.73 11.02
N THR A 473 3.35 19.36 12.06
CA THR A 473 2.63 19.71 13.29
C THR A 473 2.65 21.20 13.63
N MET A 474 3.64 21.94 13.12
CA MET A 474 3.94 23.31 13.54
C MET A 474 3.65 24.37 12.44
N ALA A 475 3.58 23.96 11.17
CA ALA A 475 3.48 24.90 10.05
C ALA A 475 2.24 25.81 10.09
N SER A 476 1.11 25.31 10.58
CA SER A 476 -0.14 26.06 10.68
C SER A 476 -0.12 27.17 11.75
N GLU A 477 0.75 27.03 12.76
CA GLU A 477 0.78 27.91 13.93
C GLU A 477 1.89 28.97 13.84
N ASP A 478 3.01 28.69 13.17
CA ASP A 478 4.20 29.55 13.24
C ASP A 478 4.91 29.83 11.91
N THR A 479 4.15 29.92 10.82
CA THR A 479 4.69 30.21 9.47
C THR A 479 5.50 31.52 9.42
N SER A 480 5.10 32.57 10.17
CA SER A 480 5.80 33.84 10.17
C SER A 480 7.18 33.77 10.82
N SER A 481 7.33 33.01 11.89
CA SER A 481 8.62 32.73 12.55
C SER A 481 9.54 31.94 11.63
N TYR A 482 8.97 30.94 10.92
CA TYR A 482 9.74 30.18 9.93
C TYR A 482 10.26 31.09 8.79
N LEU A 483 9.43 31.96 8.20
CA LEU A 483 9.88 32.87 7.15
C LEU A 483 10.98 33.83 7.64
N GLY A 484 10.90 34.28 8.91
CA GLY A 484 11.97 35.05 9.54
C GLY A 484 13.27 34.23 9.67
N PHE A 485 13.18 32.97 10.06
CA PHE A 485 14.30 32.04 10.15
C PHE A 485 14.88 31.69 8.76
N LEU A 486 14.03 31.46 7.78
CA LEU A 486 14.41 31.19 6.38
C LEU A 486 15.29 32.35 5.85
N ARG A 487 14.78 33.57 5.90
CA ARG A 487 15.49 34.78 5.39
C ARG A 487 16.74 35.11 6.19
N GLY A 488 16.68 34.99 7.53
CA GLY A 488 17.75 35.42 8.44
C GLY A 488 18.86 34.41 8.67
N LYS A 489 18.58 33.12 8.47
CA LYS A 489 19.52 32.03 8.81
C LYS A 489 19.72 31.02 7.68
N LEU A 490 18.64 30.46 7.08
CA LEU A 490 18.79 29.36 6.12
C LEU A 490 19.33 29.82 4.77
N LEU A 491 18.73 30.85 4.14
CA LEU A 491 19.20 31.36 2.86
C LEU A 491 20.65 31.87 2.90
N PRO A 492 21.13 32.59 3.94
CA PRO A 492 22.54 32.98 4.04
C PRO A 492 23.52 31.80 4.11
N LEU A 493 23.12 30.63 4.61
CA LEU A 493 23.95 29.40 4.60
C LEU A 493 24.07 28.78 3.21
N LEU A 494 23.12 29.04 2.33
CA LEU A 494 23.11 28.56 0.93
C LEU A 494 23.77 29.55 -0.05
N ASP A 495 24.20 30.74 0.41
CA ASP A 495 24.98 31.67 -0.40
C ASP A 495 26.33 31.05 -0.84
N PRO A 496 26.80 31.22 -2.08
CA PRO A 496 27.99 30.55 -2.61
C PRO A 496 29.24 30.66 -1.75
N ALA A 497 29.44 31.86 -1.14
CA ALA A 497 30.63 32.10 -0.31
C ALA A 497 30.58 31.38 1.04
N THR A 498 29.38 31.27 1.62
CA THR A 498 29.14 30.56 2.89
C THR A 498 29.06 29.08 2.69
N LEU A 499 28.33 28.62 1.63
CA LEU A 499 28.12 27.21 1.30
C LEU A 499 29.45 26.45 1.15
N ALA A 500 30.47 27.07 0.53
CA ALA A 500 31.79 26.47 0.37
C ALA A 500 32.54 26.22 1.71
N GLN A 501 32.11 26.90 2.81
CA GLN A 501 32.68 26.76 4.16
C GLN A 501 31.76 25.97 5.10
N THR A 502 30.49 25.76 4.71
CA THR A 502 29.50 25.03 5.51
C THR A 502 29.79 23.53 5.47
N SER A 503 29.64 22.85 6.62
CA SER A 503 29.75 21.40 6.67
C SER A 503 28.74 20.76 5.70
N PRO A 504 29.12 19.72 4.93
CA PRO A 504 28.22 19.01 4.03
C PRO A 504 26.95 18.47 4.74
N PHE A 505 27.07 18.04 6.00
CA PHE A 505 25.95 17.60 6.82
C PHE A 505 24.94 18.71 7.07
N VAL A 506 25.41 19.91 7.46
CA VAL A 506 24.57 21.09 7.68
C VAL A 506 23.94 21.55 6.35
N ALA A 507 24.73 21.62 5.27
CA ALA A 507 24.21 22.03 3.95
C ALA A 507 23.08 21.09 3.49
N ARG A 508 23.25 19.76 3.64
CA ARG A 508 22.24 18.76 3.32
C ARG A 508 20.94 18.99 4.12
N ARG A 509 21.06 19.20 5.44
CA ARG A 509 19.89 19.42 6.31
C ARG A 509 19.18 20.74 6.02
N VAL A 510 19.92 21.79 5.71
CA VAL A 510 19.33 23.09 5.34
C VAL A 510 18.52 22.97 4.04
N VAL A 511 19.09 22.33 3.01
CA VAL A 511 18.41 22.14 1.73
C VAL A 511 17.14 21.28 1.89
N TRP A 512 17.24 20.17 2.64
CA TRP A 512 16.10 19.31 2.94
C TRP A 512 15.00 20.06 3.70
N LEU A 513 15.36 20.76 4.78
CA LEU A 513 14.41 21.56 5.59
C LEU A 513 13.68 22.61 4.75
N VAL A 514 14.39 23.30 3.88
CA VAL A 514 13.79 24.28 2.97
C VAL A 514 12.74 23.60 2.08
N GLY A 515 13.03 22.42 1.55
CA GLY A 515 12.08 21.64 0.74
C GLY A 515 10.87 21.16 1.53
N MET A 516 11.04 20.81 2.81
CA MET A 516 9.94 20.35 3.68
C MET A 516 8.91 21.45 3.97
N TRP A 517 9.34 22.70 4.08
CA TRP A 517 8.47 23.84 4.38
C TRP A 517 8.03 24.62 3.13
N CYS A 518 8.07 24.01 1.95
CA CYS A 518 7.77 24.69 0.67
C CYS A 518 6.37 25.31 0.66
N GLU A 519 5.32 24.65 1.16
CA GLU A 519 3.94 25.16 1.21
C GLU A 519 3.78 26.41 2.10
N SER A 520 4.67 26.56 3.11
CA SER A 520 4.68 27.75 3.97
C SER A 520 5.28 28.98 3.28
N VAL A 521 5.96 28.81 2.13
CA VAL A 521 6.60 29.88 1.36
C VAL A 521 5.65 30.37 0.27
N THR A 522 4.58 31.08 0.65
CA THR A 522 3.55 31.54 -0.28
C THR A 522 3.92 32.80 -1.10
N GLY A 523 4.88 33.58 -0.63
CA GLY A 523 5.31 34.81 -1.30
C GLY A 523 6.19 34.56 -2.52
N THR A 524 5.87 35.21 -3.69
CA THR A 524 6.64 35.07 -4.94
C THR A 524 8.11 35.45 -4.78
N GLU A 525 8.43 36.51 -4.00
CA GLU A 525 9.81 36.94 -3.77
C GLU A 525 10.59 35.91 -2.97
N ASP A 526 9.99 35.32 -1.93
CA ASP A 526 10.62 34.27 -1.11
C ASP A 526 10.84 33.03 -1.92
N ARG A 527 9.83 32.58 -2.71
CA ARG A 527 9.96 31.39 -3.59
C ARG A 527 11.09 31.61 -4.60
N ARG A 528 11.15 32.76 -5.24
CA ARG A 528 12.24 33.08 -6.18
C ARG A 528 13.60 33.07 -5.50
N ALA A 529 13.70 33.62 -4.27
CA ALA A 529 14.94 33.60 -3.50
C ALA A 529 15.37 32.16 -3.15
N VAL A 530 14.42 31.32 -2.73
CA VAL A 530 14.68 29.90 -2.44
C VAL A 530 15.11 29.14 -3.68
N LEU A 531 14.37 29.25 -4.80
CA LEU A 531 14.71 28.56 -6.05
C LEU A 531 16.08 29.02 -6.59
N SER A 532 16.43 30.29 -6.45
CA SER A 532 17.77 30.79 -6.79
C SER A 532 18.86 30.20 -5.89
N ALA A 533 18.57 30.04 -4.59
CA ALA A 533 19.49 29.38 -3.66
C ALA A 533 19.66 27.89 -3.98
N LEU A 534 18.56 27.18 -4.30
CA LEU A 534 18.61 25.77 -4.73
C LEU A 534 19.41 25.61 -6.03
N GLU A 535 19.27 26.52 -7.02
CA GLU A 535 20.08 26.51 -8.22
C GLU A 535 21.59 26.69 -7.90
N THR A 536 21.89 27.59 -6.97
CA THR A 536 23.27 27.80 -6.48
C THR A 536 23.83 26.53 -5.84
N VAL A 537 23.02 25.86 -5.00
CA VAL A 537 23.41 24.58 -4.38
C VAL A 537 23.63 23.51 -5.43
N LEU A 538 22.76 23.38 -6.43
CA LEU A 538 22.93 22.41 -7.52
C LEU A 538 24.26 22.66 -8.27
N GLN A 539 24.55 23.90 -8.63
CA GLN A 539 25.80 24.25 -9.31
C GLN A 539 27.02 23.95 -8.46
N HIS A 540 26.97 24.25 -7.15
CA HIS A 540 28.04 23.92 -6.20
C HIS A 540 28.22 22.42 -6.03
N ALA A 541 27.11 21.67 -5.85
CA ALA A 541 27.12 20.23 -5.63
C ALA A 541 27.65 19.46 -6.85
N VAL A 542 27.31 19.89 -8.07
CA VAL A 542 27.85 19.35 -9.31
C VAL A 542 29.36 19.65 -9.39
N ALA A 543 29.80 20.89 -9.10
CA ALA A 543 31.22 21.27 -9.13
C ALA A 543 32.06 20.49 -8.10
N THR A 544 31.51 20.18 -6.93
CA THR A 544 32.16 19.40 -5.85
C THR A 544 31.92 17.89 -5.97
N GLN A 545 31.17 17.42 -6.97
CA GLN A 545 30.79 16.04 -7.21
C GLN A 545 30.04 15.39 -6.01
N SER A 546 29.30 16.18 -5.24
CA SER A 546 28.52 15.72 -4.10
C SER A 546 27.14 15.22 -4.58
N VAL A 547 27.04 13.92 -4.94
CA VAL A 547 25.81 13.31 -5.46
C VAL A 547 24.67 13.43 -4.42
N VAL A 548 24.93 13.23 -3.13
CA VAL A 548 23.93 13.35 -2.05
C VAL A 548 23.31 14.74 -2.06
N LEU A 549 24.12 15.79 -2.09
CA LEU A 549 23.61 17.16 -2.07
C LEU A 549 22.85 17.51 -3.36
N VAL A 550 23.27 16.95 -4.51
CA VAL A 550 22.52 17.08 -5.77
C VAL A 550 21.14 16.47 -5.64
N LEU A 551 21.03 15.22 -5.16
CA LEU A 551 19.74 14.52 -5.03
C LEU A 551 18.79 15.26 -4.07
N VAL A 552 19.28 15.70 -2.91
CA VAL A 552 18.47 16.44 -1.94
C VAL A 552 18.01 17.79 -2.50
N ALA A 553 18.85 18.49 -3.26
CA ALA A 553 18.49 19.75 -3.88
C ALA A 553 17.45 19.58 -5.00
N LEU A 554 17.56 18.50 -5.80
CA LEU A 554 16.54 18.16 -6.80
C LEU A 554 15.21 17.80 -6.15
N LYS A 555 15.22 17.01 -5.06
CA LYS A 555 14.01 16.67 -4.31
C LYS A 555 13.34 17.93 -3.70
N SER A 556 14.12 18.82 -3.10
CA SER A 556 13.60 20.09 -2.59
C SER A 556 13.05 20.97 -3.71
N THR A 557 13.66 20.95 -4.90
CA THR A 557 13.13 21.62 -6.09
C THR A 557 11.82 21.03 -6.54
N GLU A 558 11.70 19.68 -6.57
CA GLU A 558 10.47 18.96 -6.87
C GLU A 558 9.34 19.40 -5.94
N ASN A 559 9.57 19.43 -4.63
CA ASN A 559 8.58 19.90 -3.65
C ASN A 559 8.06 21.32 -3.97
N PHE A 560 8.95 22.27 -4.30
CA PHE A 560 8.55 23.62 -4.66
C PHE A 560 7.79 23.70 -5.98
N VAL A 561 8.16 22.91 -6.99
CA VAL A 561 7.50 22.92 -8.31
C VAL A 561 6.14 22.23 -8.24
N SER A 562 6.00 21.21 -7.39
CA SER A 562 4.75 20.49 -7.17
C SER A 562 3.74 21.27 -6.33
N ASP A 563 4.20 22.30 -5.57
CA ASP A 563 3.32 23.10 -4.73
C ASP A 563 2.26 23.85 -5.55
N ASN A 564 1.04 23.94 -5.00
CA ASN A 564 -0.11 24.63 -5.61
C ASN A 564 0.12 26.14 -5.82
N HIS A 565 0.97 26.75 -5.01
CA HIS A 565 1.32 28.19 -5.14
C HIS A 565 2.41 28.46 -6.19
N PHE A 566 2.99 27.41 -6.78
CA PHE A 566 4.07 27.53 -7.75
C PHE A 566 3.58 28.18 -9.06
N THR A 567 4.37 29.12 -9.58
CA THR A 567 4.19 29.70 -10.91
C THR A 567 5.52 29.74 -11.66
N LEU A 568 5.48 29.63 -13.00
CA LEU A 568 6.71 29.69 -13.82
C LEU A 568 7.48 31.01 -13.64
N SER A 569 6.81 32.08 -13.19
CA SER A 569 7.47 33.37 -12.89
C SER A 569 8.39 33.31 -11.67
N ASP A 570 8.26 32.29 -10.81
CA ASP A 570 9.10 32.09 -9.63
C ASP A 570 10.46 31.49 -9.98
N VAL A 571 10.55 30.82 -11.14
CA VAL A 571 11.75 30.06 -11.55
C VAL A 571 12.80 30.97 -12.15
N PRO A 572 14.05 30.94 -11.68
CA PRO A 572 15.16 31.59 -12.36
C PRO A 572 15.31 31.09 -13.80
N PRO A 573 15.60 31.96 -14.77
CA PRO A 573 15.64 31.61 -16.19
C PRO A 573 16.62 30.47 -16.54
N THR A 574 17.65 30.29 -15.74
CA THR A 574 18.72 29.30 -15.93
C THR A 574 18.45 27.97 -15.21
N MET A 575 17.57 27.98 -14.22
CA MET A 575 17.34 26.86 -13.33
C MET A 575 16.82 25.60 -14.05
N VAL A 576 15.86 25.73 -14.95
CA VAL A 576 15.27 24.59 -15.69
C VAL A 576 16.36 23.86 -16.48
N ASN A 577 17.23 24.61 -17.18
CA ASN A 577 18.35 24.02 -17.92
C ASN A 577 19.40 23.39 -16.98
N THR A 578 19.63 24.00 -15.81
CA THR A 578 20.54 23.46 -14.79
C THR A 578 19.99 22.12 -14.27
N VAL A 579 18.68 22.06 -13.95
CA VAL A 579 18.00 20.83 -13.49
C VAL A 579 18.09 19.74 -14.55
N LEU A 580 17.70 20.02 -15.80
CA LEU A 580 17.73 19.01 -16.87
C LEU A 580 19.13 18.44 -17.13
N ARG A 581 20.14 19.30 -17.20
CA ARG A 581 21.52 18.83 -17.37
C ARG A 581 21.96 17.95 -16.20
N THR A 582 21.61 18.35 -14.99
CA THR A 582 21.94 17.59 -13.77
C THR A 582 21.24 16.24 -13.75
N VAL A 583 19.94 16.19 -14.11
CA VAL A 583 19.18 14.92 -14.24
C VAL A 583 19.80 14.02 -15.31
N GLN A 584 20.17 14.59 -16.47
CA GLN A 584 20.83 13.82 -17.54
C GLN A 584 22.16 13.19 -17.09
N GLU A 585 22.97 13.94 -16.35
CA GLU A 585 24.24 13.44 -15.80
C GLU A 585 24.01 12.34 -14.74
N LEU A 586 22.97 12.51 -13.89
CA LEU A 586 22.64 11.54 -12.84
C LEU A 586 22.08 10.24 -13.38
N LEU A 587 21.13 10.28 -14.33
CA LEU A 587 20.51 9.07 -14.90
C LEU A 587 21.53 8.09 -15.49
N SER A 588 22.72 8.55 -15.87
CA SER A 588 23.82 7.69 -16.31
C SER A 588 24.60 7.01 -15.16
N ARG A 589 24.38 7.41 -13.90
CA ARG A 589 25.16 6.98 -12.72
C ARG A 589 24.33 6.31 -11.65
N VAL A 590 23.05 6.70 -11.50
CA VAL A 590 22.13 6.16 -10.49
C VAL A 590 21.62 4.79 -10.88
N GLN A 591 21.41 3.94 -9.88
CA GLN A 591 20.94 2.56 -10.05
C GLN A 591 19.68 2.26 -9.21
N SER A 592 19.38 3.07 -8.19
CA SER A 592 18.20 2.88 -7.36
C SER A 592 16.93 3.22 -8.13
N PRO A 593 15.95 2.31 -8.20
CA PRO A 593 14.64 2.59 -8.81
C PRO A 593 13.95 3.81 -8.19
N THR A 594 14.03 3.95 -6.87
CA THR A 594 13.44 5.08 -6.13
C THR A 594 14.05 6.42 -6.57
N THR A 595 15.37 6.46 -6.77
CA THR A 595 16.06 7.67 -7.27
C THR A 595 15.63 7.98 -8.70
N ILE A 596 15.56 6.98 -9.58
CA ILE A 596 15.10 7.15 -10.97
C ILE A 596 13.67 7.69 -10.99
N LYS A 597 12.78 7.13 -10.14
CA LYS A 597 11.40 7.59 -9.97
C LYS A 597 11.36 9.08 -9.57
N GLY A 598 12.13 9.50 -8.58
CA GLY A 598 12.18 10.90 -8.14
C GLY A 598 12.68 11.85 -9.24
N LEU A 599 13.72 11.46 -9.99
CA LEU A 599 14.22 12.27 -11.10
C LEU A 599 13.20 12.39 -12.24
N ALA A 600 12.50 11.30 -12.56
CA ALA A 600 11.44 11.31 -13.57
C ALA A 600 10.24 12.16 -13.10
N GLY A 601 9.85 12.04 -11.83
CA GLY A 601 8.78 12.81 -11.21
C GLY A 601 9.02 14.32 -11.26
N LEU A 602 10.23 14.77 -10.91
CA LEU A 602 10.58 16.19 -11.03
C LEU A 602 10.43 16.72 -12.47
N VAL A 603 10.93 15.96 -13.46
CA VAL A 603 10.82 16.39 -14.87
C VAL A 603 9.38 16.32 -15.36
N HIS A 604 8.62 15.30 -14.96
CA HIS A 604 7.20 15.18 -15.27
C HIS A 604 6.43 16.43 -14.77
N VAL A 605 6.62 16.83 -13.52
CA VAL A 605 5.98 18.03 -12.96
C VAL A 605 6.40 19.30 -13.70
N LEU A 606 7.68 19.45 -14.08
CA LEU A 606 8.14 20.58 -14.87
C LEU A 606 7.50 20.63 -16.28
N VAL A 607 7.24 19.49 -16.88
CA VAL A 607 6.52 19.39 -18.17
C VAL A 607 5.06 19.80 -17.98
N GLU A 608 4.36 19.25 -17.00
CA GLU A 608 2.96 19.57 -16.68
C GLU A 608 2.75 21.05 -16.35
N LYS A 609 3.68 21.68 -15.64
CA LYS A 609 3.67 23.12 -15.36
C LYS A 609 4.07 23.98 -16.59
N GLY A 610 4.43 23.38 -17.72
CA GLY A 610 4.72 24.07 -18.98
C GLY A 610 6.15 24.61 -19.10
N ALA A 611 7.07 24.26 -18.20
CA ALA A 611 8.45 24.74 -18.23
C ALA A 611 9.29 24.17 -19.39
N LEU A 612 8.86 23.07 -20.01
CA LEU A 612 9.63 22.26 -20.94
C LEU A 612 8.92 21.98 -22.28
N GLN A 613 7.91 22.78 -22.64
CA GLN A 613 7.05 22.57 -23.81
C GLN A 613 7.80 22.42 -25.15
N SER A 614 9.01 22.93 -25.29
CA SER A 614 9.78 22.86 -26.55
C SER A 614 10.79 21.69 -26.60
N GLN A 615 10.82 20.81 -25.60
CA GLN A 615 11.87 19.80 -25.44
C GLN A 615 11.34 18.36 -25.44
N GLY A 616 10.09 18.12 -25.83
CA GLY A 616 9.43 16.83 -25.72
C GLY A 616 10.22 15.67 -26.31
N ASP A 617 10.69 15.78 -27.56
CA ASP A 617 11.48 14.70 -28.20
C ASP A 617 12.80 14.40 -27.48
N ALA A 618 13.49 15.43 -26.94
CA ALA A 618 14.72 15.27 -26.19
C ALA A 618 14.48 14.56 -24.83
N LEU A 619 13.35 14.86 -24.19
CA LEU A 619 12.94 14.21 -22.94
C LEU A 619 12.58 12.73 -23.14
N VAL A 620 11.89 12.40 -24.24
CA VAL A 620 11.64 11.00 -24.60
C VAL A 620 12.97 10.25 -24.76
N GLN A 621 13.95 10.83 -25.49
CA GLN A 621 15.27 10.21 -25.66
C GLN A 621 16.03 10.08 -24.35
N LEU A 622 15.80 10.97 -23.38
CA LEU A 622 16.42 10.93 -22.05
C LEU A 622 15.88 9.80 -21.19
N PHE A 623 14.56 9.59 -21.17
CA PHE A 623 13.91 8.65 -20.26
C PHE A 623 13.68 7.26 -20.86
N LEU A 624 13.75 7.10 -22.16
CA LEU A 624 13.61 5.81 -22.81
C LEU A 624 14.68 4.77 -22.37
N PRO A 625 16.00 5.08 -22.31
CA PRO A 625 16.99 4.11 -21.88
C PRO A 625 16.77 3.58 -20.45
N PRO A 626 16.50 4.37 -19.42
CA PRO A 626 16.19 3.86 -18.09
C PRO A 626 14.90 3.02 -18.06
N ALA A 627 13.87 3.37 -18.83
CA ALA A 627 12.65 2.56 -18.92
C ALA A 627 12.94 1.18 -19.50
N LEU A 628 13.72 1.10 -20.59
CA LEU A 628 14.15 -0.16 -21.20
C LEU A 628 15.00 -1.01 -20.24
N ALA A 629 15.91 -0.39 -19.50
CA ALA A 629 16.75 -1.09 -18.53
C ALA A 629 15.91 -1.75 -17.41
N VAL A 630 14.85 -1.08 -16.95
CA VAL A 630 13.93 -1.65 -15.96
C VAL A 630 13.13 -2.82 -16.56
N ILE A 631 12.58 -2.67 -17.76
CA ILE A 631 11.85 -3.73 -18.47
C ILE A 631 12.73 -4.98 -18.63
N GLU A 632 13.95 -4.82 -19.18
CA GLU A 632 14.91 -5.92 -19.41
C GLU A 632 15.33 -6.61 -18.09
N SER A 633 15.55 -5.83 -17.02
CA SER A 633 15.88 -6.36 -15.70
C SER A 633 14.74 -7.24 -15.16
N TYR A 634 13.51 -6.79 -15.33
CA TYR A 634 12.33 -7.51 -14.83
C TYR A 634 12.09 -8.81 -15.61
N GLU A 635 12.17 -8.78 -16.92
CA GLU A 635 12.05 -9.97 -17.78
C GLU A 635 13.15 -11.00 -17.49
N SER A 636 14.38 -10.53 -17.27
CA SER A 636 15.50 -11.39 -16.92
C SER A 636 15.33 -12.09 -15.56
N ARG A 637 14.77 -11.40 -14.57
CA ARG A 637 14.42 -12.00 -13.25
C ARG A 637 13.33 -13.05 -13.39
N ALA A 638 12.26 -12.74 -14.13
CA ALA A 638 11.14 -13.67 -14.36
C ALA A 638 11.62 -14.94 -15.09
N ALA A 639 12.47 -14.81 -16.10
CA ALA A 639 13.05 -15.95 -16.82
C ALA A 639 13.90 -16.85 -15.90
N ASN A 640 14.67 -16.25 -14.98
CA ASN A 640 15.48 -16.99 -14.00
C ASN A 640 14.63 -17.65 -12.91
N ALA A 641 13.53 -17.04 -12.47
CA ALA A 641 12.62 -17.62 -11.49
C ALA A 641 11.85 -18.83 -12.04
N GLY A 642 11.53 -18.85 -13.33
CA GLY A 642 10.85 -19.96 -14.01
C GLY A 642 11.72 -21.24 -14.13
N GLY A 643 13.05 -21.13 -13.98
CA GLY A 643 14.00 -22.25 -14.07
C GLY A 643 14.20 -23.04 -12.76
N THR A 644 13.95 -22.45 -11.62
CA THR A 644 14.03 -23.12 -10.31
C THR A 644 12.62 -23.49 -9.86
N GLY A 645 12.18 -24.71 -10.24
CA GLY A 645 10.91 -25.26 -9.78
C GLY A 645 10.83 -25.23 -8.24
N ALA A 646 10.22 -24.17 -7.71
CA ALA A 646 9.96 -23.99 -6.29
C ALA A 646 8.88 -24.98 -5.82
N SER A 647 9.26 -26.24 -5.63
CA SER A 647 8.62 -27.15 -4.71
C SER A 647 9.50 -27.29 -3.47
N GLY A 648 9.77 -26.20 -2.80
CA GLY A 648 10.45 -26.14 -1.49
C GLY A 648 9.43 -26.30 -0.39
N LEU A 649 9.44 -27.47 0.25
CA LEU A 649 8.81 -27.72 1.53
C LEU A 649 9.13 -26.60 2.54
N GLY A 650 8.09 -25.87 2.98
CA GLY A 650 7.97 -25.34 4.33
C GLY A 650 9.12 -24.52 4.87
N VAL A 651 9.53 -23.48 4.15
CA VAL A 651 10.15 -22.32 4.79
C VAL A 651 8.97 -21.53 5.36
N ASP A 652 9.04 -21.23 6.66
CA ASP A 652 8.00 -20.42 7.32
C ASP A 652 7.78 -19.14 6.48
N ALA A 653 6.53 -18.89 6.09
CA ALA A 653 6.12 -17.73 5.26
C ALA A 653 6.44 -16.38 5.91
N ASP A 654 6.93 -16.39 7.14
CA ASP A 654 7.42 -15.22 7.87
C ASP A 654 8.90 -14.86 7.55
N GLU A 655 9.61 -15.66 6.71
CA GLU A 655 11.00 -15.42 6.29
C GLU A 655 11.16 -15.17 4.78
N ILE A 656 10.10 -15.21 4.00
CA ILE A 656 10.12 -14.62 2.65
C ILE A 656 10.00 -13.12 2.90
N GLY A 657 11.14 -12.47 3.04
CA GLY A 657 11.21 -11.02 2.97
C GLY A 657 10.49 -10.60 1.70
N ASP A 658 9.49 -9.74 1.82
CA ASP A 658 8.85 -9.07 0.71
C ASP A 658 9.96 -8.64 -0.25
N ASP A 659 9.78 -8.96 -1.54
CA ASP A 659 10.75 -8.58 -2.58
C ASP A 659 10.57 -7.07 -2.87
N GLU A 660 10.89 -6.25 -1.84
CA GLU A 660 10.75 -4.79 -1.84
C GLU A 660 11.43 -4.19 -3.08
N GLY A 661 12.55 -4.77 -3.51
CA GLY A 661 13.26 -4.34 -4.71
C GLY A 661 12.51 -4.56 -6.03
N GLY A 662 11.52 -5.46 -6.06
CA GLY A 662 10.65 -5.69 -7.21
C GLY A 662 9.57 -4.60 -7.34
N ALA A 663 8.91 -4.26 -6.24
CA ALA A 663 7.86 -3.24 -6.19
C ALA A 663 8.40 -1.84 -6.53
N ASP A 664 9.57 -1.47 -6.02
CA ASP A 664 10.22 -0.19 -6.31
C ASP A 664 10.60 -0.05 -7.79
N SER A 665 11.08 -1.13 -8.41
CA SER A 665 11.41 -1.14 -9.84
C SER A 665 10.17 -0.90 -10.71
N LEU A 666 9.03 -1.50 -10.36
CA LEU A 666 7.76 -1.31 -11.08
C LEU A 666 7.18 0.09 -10.85
N SER A 667 7.28 0.62 -9.61
CA SER A 667 6.87 1.98 -9.31
C SER A 667 7.70 3.02 -10.08
N SER A 668 9.01 2.76 -10.27
CA SER A 668 9.86 3.63 -11.10
C SER A 668 9.51 3.54 -12.58
N LEU A 669 9.17 2.34 -13.09
CA LEU A 669 8.74 2.17 -14.47
C LEU A 669 7.43 2.91 -14.72
N ASN A 670 6.45 2.84 -13.82
CA ASN A 670 5.19 3.60 -13.94
C ASN A 670 5.45 5.11 -14.08
N MET A 671 6.28 5.69 -13.22
CA MET A 671 6.64 7.11 -13.30
C MET A 671 7.38 7.46 -14.61
N LEU A 672 8.24 6.54 -15.10
CA LEU A 672 8.91 6.74 -16.39
C LEU A 672 7.91 6.72 -17.55
N LEU A 673 6.89 5.86 -17.53
CA LEU A 673 5.83 5.82 -18.53
C LEU A 673 4.99 7.11 -18.50
N GLU A 674 4.63 7.61 -17.32
CA GLU A 674 3.94 8.89 -17.15
C GLU A 674 4.78 10.07 -17.68
N CYS A 675 6.08 10.09 -17.36
CA CYS A 675 7.01 11.12 -17.85
C CYS A 675 7.18 11.07 -19.37
N LEU A 676 7.24 9.87 -19.96
CA LEU A 676 7.25 9.69 -21.42
C LEU A 676 5.97 10.22 -22.03
N GLY A 677 4.80 9.92 -21.44
CA GLY A 677 3.49 10.39 -21.89
C GLY A 677 3.39 11.91 -21.87
N SER A 678 3.70 12.57 -20.77
CA SER A 678 3.68 14.02 -20.69
C SER A 678 4.67 14.66 -21.68
N SER A 679 5.84 14.06 -21.88
CA SER A 679 6.84 14.55 -22.85
C SER A 679 6.34 14.44 -24.30
N LEU A 680 5.64 13.37 -24.67
CA LEU A 680 5.08 13.16 -25.99
C LEU A 680 4.01 14.19 -26.37
N ARG A 681 3.25 14.69 -25.41
CA ARG A 681 2.24 15.76 -25.66
C ARG A 681 2.90 17.03 -26.20
N HIS A 682 4.18 17.22 -25.94
CA HIS A 682 5.00 18.36 -26.35
C HIS A 682 6.06 18.00 -27.42
N GLY A 683 6.09 16.76 -27.89
CA GLY A 683 6.97 16.28 -28.95
C GLY A 683 6.50 16.70 -30.34
N ASP A 684 7.42 16.76 -31.29
CA ASP A 684 7.14 17.14 -32.68
C ASP A 684 7.37 16.00 -33.69
N SER A 685 8.02 14.93 -33.29
CA SER A 685 8.49 13.85 -34.20
C SER A 685 7.66 12.58 -34.08
N ASP A 686 6.83 12.29 -35.11
CA ASP A 686 6.11 11.01 -35.19
C ASP A 686 7.04 9.78 -35.19
N ALA A 687 8.27 9.92 -35.68
CA ALA A 687 9.25 8.85 -35.65
C ALA A 687 9.67 8.49 -34.20
N VAL A 688 9.79 9.50 -33.33
CA VAL A 688 10.04 9.30 -31.89
C VAL A 688 8.84 8.66 -31.21
N ILE A 689 7.63 9.17 -31.46
CA ILE A 689 6.38 8.63 -30.91
C ILE A 689 6.28 7.13 -31.21
N TRP A 690 6.34 6.74 -32.47
CA TRP A 690 6.13 5.35 -32.88
C TRP A 690 7.32 4.42 -32.57
N SER A 691 8.49 4.95 -32.24
CA SER A 691 9.61 4.11 -31.79
C SER A 691 9.35 3.43 -30.43
N LEU A 692 8.43 3.97 -29.61
CA LEU A 692 8.05 3.40 -28.31
C LEU A 692 7.18 2.14 -28.45
N LEU A 693 6.50 1.95 -29.58
CA LEU A 693 5.60 0.81 -29.77
C LEU A 693 6.30 -0.55 -29.56
N PRO A 694 7.38 -0.89 -30.30
CA PRO A 694 8.01 -2.20 -30.19
C PRO A 694 8.82 -2.38 -28.90
N CYS A 695 9.36 -1.29 -28.35
CA CYS A 695 10.32 -1.40 -27.24
C CYS A 695 9.70 -1.15 -25.84
N VAL A 696 8.58 -0.46 -25.75
CA VAL A 696 7.90 -0.17 -24.46
C VAL A 696 6.50 -0.76 -24.43
N ILE A 697 5.65 -0.41 -25.40
CA ILE A 697 4.22 -0.80 -25.34
C ILE A 697 4.05 -2.31 -25.48
N VAL A 698 4.66 -2.93 -26.50
CA VAL A 698 4.53 -4.38 -26.71
C VAL A 698 4.99 -5.20 -25.50
N PRO A 699 6.17 -4.95 -24.90
CA PRO A 699 6.57 -5.66 -23.69
C PRO A 699 5.64 -5.44 -22.48
N CYS A 700 5.19 -4.20 -22.27
CA CYS A 700 4.39 -3.85 -21.08
C CYS A 700 2.90 -4.25 -21.19
N THR A 701 2.38 -4.55 -22.38
CA THR A 701 1.00 -5.00 -22.61
C THR A 701 0.89 -6.48 -23.01
N SER A 702 2.00 -7.19 -23.17
CA SER A 702 2.00 -8.61 -23.54
C SER A 702 1.52 -9.48 -22.36
N PRO A 703 0.52 -10.35 -22.57
CA PRO A 703 0.02 -11.25 -21.51
C PRO A 703 1.04 -12.28 -21.04
N THR A 704 2.16 -12.42 -21.75
CA THR A 704 3.26 -13.34 -21.39
C THR A 704 4.36 -12.66 -20.60
N SER A 705 4.37 -11.35 -20.49
CA SER A 705 5.34 -10.59 -19.69
C SER A 705 4.92 -10.55 -18.23
N ALA A 706 5.87 -10.80 -17.34
CA ALA A 706 5.64 -10.73 -15.90
C ALA A 706 5.41 -9.29 -15.40
N ALA A 707 5.89 -8.30 -16.14
CA ALA A 707 5.73 -6.88 -15.80
C ALA A 707 4.28 -6.38 -16.07
N THR A 708 3.58 -6.99 -17.04
CA THR A 708 2.27 -6.52 -17.52
C THR A 708 1.25 -6.33 -16.39
N ALA A 709 1.18 -7.26 -15.43
CA ALA A 709 0.20 -7.20 -14.34
C ALA A 709 0.29 -5.93 -13.45
N TRP A 710 1.40 -5.19 -13.51
CA TRP A 710 1.69 -4.06 -12.62
C TRP A 710 1.84 -2.71 -13.34
N VAL A 711 2.07 -2.72 -14.65
CA VAL A 711 2.33 -1.51 -15.43
C VAL A 711 1.42 -1.39 -16.65
N GLU A 712 0.49 -2.33 -16.82
CA GLU A 712 -0.40 -2.41 -17.98
C GLU A 712 -1.25 -1.14 -18.13
N ASP A 713 -1.73 -0.58 -17.02
CA ASP A 713 -2.53 0.64 -16.98
C ASP A 713 -1.76 1.81 -17.60
N ASN A 714 -0.60 2.13 -17.06
CA ASN A 714 0.23 3.23 -17.52
C ASN A 714 0.77 3.00 -18.95
N ALA A 715 0.96 1.74 -19.35
CA ALA A 715 1.36 1.41 -20.71
C ALA A 715 0.23 1.69 -21.71
N TRP A 716 -1.02 1.38 -21.37
CA TRP A 716 -2.18 1.71 -22.20
C TRP A 716 -2.46 3.22 -22.23
N GLU A 717 -2.27 3.93 -21.10
CA GLU A 717 -2.33 5.39 -21.08
C GLU A 717 -1.25 6.03 -21.97
N LEU A 718 0.01 5.56 -21.86
CA LEU A 718 1.08 6.00 -22.74
C LEU A 718 0.73 5.73 -24.22
N PHE A 719 0.17 4.55 -24.53
CA PHE A 719 -0.24 4.21 -25.89
C PHE A 719 -1.34 5.14 -26.41
N LEU A 720 -2.30 5.49 -25.55
CA LEU A 720 -3.32 6.48 -25.89
C LEU A 720 -2.70 7.86 -26.20
N VAL A 721 -1.78 8.31 -25.37
CA VAL A 721 -1.07 9.59 -25.57
C VAL A 721 -0.25 9.56 -26.87
N MET A 722 0.43 8.45 -27.18
CA MET A 722 1.14 8.28 -28.46
C MET A 722 0.20 8.46 -29.65
N ALA A 723 -0.96 7.80 -29.62
CA ALA A 723 -1.96 7.90 -30.68
C ALA A 723 -2.56 9.32 -30.80
N GLN A 724 -2.81 9.99 -29.69
CA GLN A 724 -3.32 11.35 -29.61
C GLN A 724 -2.30 12.38 -30.12
N SER A 725 -1.02 12.22 -29.78
CA SER A 725 0.07 13.13 -30.12
C SER A 725 0.55 13.00 -31.59
N SER A 726 0.28 11.87 -32.25
CA SER A 726 0.68 11.66 -33.64
C SER A 726 0.10 12.71 -34.57
N ARG A 727 0.94 13.33 -35.40
CA ARG A 727 0.59 14.42 -36.31
C ARG A 727 0.37 13.96 -37.74
N THR A 728 1.05 12.90 -38.15
CA THR A 728 0.93 12.37 -39.51
C THR A 728 -0.28 11.46 -39.67
N PHE A 729 -0.84 11.47 -40.90
CA PHE A 729 -1.85 10.49 -41.26
C PHE A 729 -1.26 9.08 -41.24
N PHE A 730 -2.12 8.12 -41.05
CA PHE A 730 -1.91 6.70 -40.83
C PHE A 730 -0.62 6.12 -41.44
N SER A 731 0.41 5.96 -40.63
CA SER A 731 1.71 5.37 -41.00
C SER A 731 1.67 3.84 -40.90
N PRO A 732 2.63 3.09 -41.48
CA PRO A 732 2.73 1.65 -41.28
C PRO A 732 2.84 1.26 -39.78
N ALA A 733 3.50 2.06 -38.98
CA ALA A 733 3.59 1.85 -37.51
C ALA A 733 2.24 2.04 -36.84
N ALA A 734 1.44 3.03 -37.24
CA ALA A 734 0.07 3.20 -36.76
C ALA A 734 -0.84 2.04 -37.16
N ALA A 735 -0.62 1.43 -38.34
CA ALA A 735 -1.34 0.24 -38.79
C ALA A 735 -1.01 -0.98 -37.90
N GLU A 736 0.25 -1.19 -37.58
CA GLU A 736 0.71 -2.24 -36.64
C GLU A 736 0.14 -2.02 -35.23
N ALA A 737 0.17 -0.79 -34.76
CA ALA A 737 -0.41 -0.37 -33.50
C ALA A 737 -1.92 -0.66 -33.42
N LEU A 738 -2.68 -0.34 -34.50
CA LEU A 738 -4.11 -0.63 -34.57
C LEU A 738 -4.39 -2.14 -34.56
N GLN A 739 -3.63 -2.95 -35.28
CA GLN A 739 -3.79 -4.40 -35.27
C GLN A 739 -3.52 -4.99 -33.88
N MET A 740 -2.50 -4.50 -33.18
CA MET A 740 -2.19 -4.90 -31.83
C MET A 740 -3.35 -4.54 -30.87
N ALA A 741 -3.82 -3.30 -30.88
CA ALA A 741 -4.91 -2.86 -30.04
C ALA A 741 -6.19 -3.66 -30.29
N LEU A 742 -6.54 -3.95 -31.56
CA LEU A 742 -7.70 -4.78 -31.91
C LEU A 742 -7.64 -6.21 -31.35
N GLN A 743 -6.47 -6.81 -31.25
CA GLN A 743 -6.32 -8.13 -30.64
C GLN A 743 -6.66 -8.12 -29.14
N HIS A 744 -6.46 -7.00 -28.47
CA HIS A 744 -6.78 -6.86 -27.05
C HIS A 744 -8.26 -6.55 -26.79
N THR A 745 -9.03 -6.05 -27.76
CA THR A 745 -10.48 -5.78 -27.58
C THR A 745 -11.32 -7.03 -27.31
N THR A 746 -10.79 -8.23 -27.54
CA THR A 746 -11.50 -9.51 -27.31
C THR A 746 -11.10 -10.18 -25.99
N ARG A 747 -10.24 -9.56 -25.20
CA ARG A 747 -9.80 -10.04 -23.88
C ARG A 747 -10.69 -9.46 -22.79
N ASP A 748 -11.02 -10.29 -21.80
CA ASP A 748 -11.74 -9.85 -20.59
C ASP A 748 -10.71 -9.37 -19.55
N PHE A 749 -10.54 -8.06 -19.46
CA PHE A 749 -9.64 -7.44 -18.46
C PHE A 749 -10.02 -5.97 -18.21
N GLY A 750 -9.58 -5.43 -17.07
CA GLY A 750 -9.98 -4.12 -16.56
C GLY A 750 -9.65 -2.92 -17.45
N MET A 751 -8.63 -3.05 -18.36
CA MET A 751 -8.17 -1.96 -19.23
C MET A 751 -8.93 -1.84 -20.54
N LEU A 752 -9.99 -2.61 -20.75
CA LEU A 752 -10.80 -2.53 -21.97
C LEU A 752 -11.22 -1.11 -22.36
N PRO A 753 -11.65 -0.23 -21.45
CA PRO A 753 -11.98 1.15 -21.83
C PRO A 753 -10.83 1.90 -22.48
N LEU A 754 -9.61 1.79 -21.94
CA LEU A 754 -8.40 2.41 -22.51
C LEU A 754 -8.04 1.80 -23.87
N VAL A 755 -8.13 0.48 -24.02
CA VAL A 755 -7.90 -0.21 -25.30
C VAL A 755 -8.85 0.32 -26.38
N PHE A 756 -10.14 0.46 -26.07
CA PHE A 756 -11.11 1.01 -27.02
C PHE A 756 -10.85 2.48 -27.34
N ARG A 757 -10.39 3.27 -26.38
CA ARG A 757 -9.94 4.65 -26.63
C ARG A 757 -8.74 4.70 -27.57
N VAL A 758 -7.76 3.81 -27.39
CA VAL A 758 -6.62 3.68 -28.35
C VAL A 758 -7.12 3.30 -29.73
N VAL A 759 -7.99 2.29 -29.85
CA VAL A 759 -8.58 1.86 -31.13
C VAL A 759 -9.34 3.02 -31.82
N TYR A 760 -10.19 3.71 -31.06
CA TYR A 760 -10.91 4.90 -31.52
C TYR A 760 -9.96 5.96 -32.07
N THR A 761 -8.93 6.32 -31.31
CA THR A 761 -7.95 7.36 -31.68
C THR A 761 -7.20 6.98 -32.96
N LEU A 762 -6.76 5.71 -33.06
CA LEU A 762 -6.06 5.19 -34.27
C LEU A 762 -6.96 5.11 -35.47
N LEU A 763 -8.24 4.76 -35.30
CA LEU A 763 -9.23 4.77 -36.40
C LEU A 763 -9.51 6.21 -36.88
N LEU A 764 -9.48 7.21 -36.00
CA LEU A 764 -9.58 8.62 -36.39
C LEU A 764 -8.36 9.12 -37.20
N LEU A 765 -7.18 8.55 -36.98
CA LEU A 765 -6.00 8.83 -37.81
C LEU A 765 -6.15 8.28 -39.22
N ARG A 766 -6.88 7.19 -39.40
CA ARG A 766 -7.14 6.58 -40.71
C ARG A 766 -8.30 7.31 -41.37
N GLN A 767 -8.07 7.91 -42.52
CA GLN A 767 -9.11 8.67 -43.26
C GLN A 767 -10.06 7.77 -44.07
N ASP A 768 -9.59 6.62 -44.58
CA ASP A 768 -10.34 5.69 -45.38
C ASP A 768 -9.98 4.21 -45.09
N GLY A 769 -10.92 3.27 -45.30
CA GLY A 769 -10.66 1.84 -45.31
C GLY A 769 -10.60 1.13 -43.98
N ALA A 770 -11.37 1.54 -42.95
CA ALA A 770 -11.52 0.82 -41.68
C ALA A 770 -12.08 -0.61 -41.91
N GLU A 771 -12.85 -0.83 -43.00
CA GLU A 771 -13.41 -2.14 -43.39
C GLU A 771 -12.35 -3.20 -43.67
N GLU A 772 -11.14 -2.81 -44.05
CA GLU A 772 -10.04 -3.74 -44.29
C GLU A 772 -9.41 -4.28 -42.99
N VAL A 773 -9.61 -3.60 -41.86
CA VAL A 773 -8.95 -3.89 -40.59
C VAL A 773 -9.93 -4.39 -39.53
N VAL A 774 -11.10 -3.75 -39.42
CA VAL A 774 -12.13 -4.14 -38.40
C VAL A 774 -13.09 -5.12 -39.07
N SER A 775 -13.01 -6.38 -38.66
CA SER A 775 -13.89 -7.43 -39.22
C SER A 775 -15.29 -7.38 -38.59
N PRO A 776 -16.33 -7.92 -39.32
CA PRO A 776 -17.67 -8.08 -38.73
C PRO A 776 -17.68 -8.81 -37.35
N ALA A 777 -16.75 -9.77 -37.16
CA ALA A 777 -16.63 -10.50 -35.92
C ALA A 777 -16.16 -9.61 -34.73
N HIS A 778 -15.29 -8.63 -34.99
CA HIS A 778 -14.93 -7.63 -33.96
C HIS A 778 -16.16 -6.80 -33.58
N LEU A 779 -16.93 -6.32 -34.53
CA LEU A 779 -18.13 -5.51 -34.26
C LEU A 779 -19.19 -6.29 -33.49
N GLU A 780 -19.41 -7.56 -33.82
CA GLU A 780 -20.33 -8.42 -33.09
C GLU A 780 -19.89 -8.64 -31.65
N ALA A 781 -18.59 -8.84 -31.41
CA ALA A 781 -18.02 -8.94 -30.06
C ALA A 781 -18.20 -7.62 -29.28
N TRP A 782 -17.92 -6.47 -29.88
CA TRP A 782 -18.09 -5.15 -29.27
C TRP A 782 -19.54 -4.86 -28.91
N MET A 783 -20.49 -5.16 -29.79
CA MET A 783 -21.92 -5.01 -29.52
C MET A 783 -22.42 -5.96 -28.44
N THR A 784 -21.83 -7.14 -28.33
CA THR A 784 -22.11 -8.06 -27.21
C THR A 784 -21.61 -7.48 -25.88
N MET A 785 -20.39 -6.93 -25.86
CA MET A 785 -19.87 -6.23 -24.69
C MET A 785 -20.75 -5.05 -24.26
N LEU A 786 -21.21 -4.22 -25.21
CA LEU A 786 -22.15 -3.12 -24.91
C LEU A 786 -23.44 -3.60 -24.26
N ARG A 787 -23.95 -4.78 -24.64
CA ARG A 787 -25.18 -5.34 -24.06
C ARG A 787 -24.97 -5.95 -22.68
N GLU A 788 -23.79 -6.46 -22.41
CA GLU A 788 -23.46 -7.21 -21.20
C GLU A 788 -22.75 -6.34 -20.14
N SER A 789 -22.16 -5.20 -20.53
CA SER A 789 -21.39 -4.36 -19.64
C SER A 789 -22.29 -3.51 -18.73
N LEU A 790 -21.90 -3.44 -17.44
CA LEU A 790 -22.46 -2.53 -16.46
C LEU A 790 -21.60 -1.27 -16.26
N SER A 791 -20.49 -1.11 -16.99
CA SER A 791 -19.58 0.03 -16.91
C SER A 791 -19.92 1.10 -17.94
N ALA A 792 -20.25 2.31 -17.48
CA ALA A 792 -20.50 3.47 -18.35
C ALA A 792 -19.28 3.83 -19.18
N GLU A 793 -18.11 3.77 -18.59
CA GLU A 793 -16.83 4.08 -19.22
C GLU A 793 -16.52 3.14 -20.39
N LEU A 794 -16.71 1.82 -20.22
CA LEU A 794 -16.55 0.86 -21.29
C LEU A 794 -17.57 1.08 -22.41
N CYS A 795 -18.83 1.36 -22.06
CA CYS A 795 -19.87 1.66 -23.06
C CYS A 795 -19.53 2.89 -23.89
N SER A 796 -19.06 3.97 -23.27
CA SER A 796 -18.62 5.19 -23.95
C SER A 796 -17.45 4.92 -24.89
N ALA A 797 -16.41 4.22 -24.42
CA ALA A 797 -15.23 3.90 -25.21
C ALA A 797 -15.52 2.98 -26.42
N VAL A 798 -16.37 1.95 -26.23
CA VAL A 798 -16.81 1.07 -27.32
C VAL A 798 -17.67 1.84 -28.33
N ALA A 799 -18.57 2.72 -27.87
CA ALA A 799 -19.39 3.56 -28.73
C ALA A 799 -18.53 4.50 -29.58
N ALA A 800 -17.49 5.11 -28.98
CA ALA A 800 -16.54 5.96 -29.69
C ALA A 800 -15.78 5.18 -30.81
N ALA A 801 -15.26 3.99 -30.47
CA ALA A 801 -14.59 3.12 -31.46
C ALA A 801 -15.55 2.72 -32.61
N THR A 802 -16.79 2.38 -32.28
CA THR A 802 -17.84 2.02 -33.24
C THR A 802 -18.19 3.20 -34.16
N PHE A 803 -18.27 4.41 -33.61
CA PHE A 803 -18.46 5.63 -34.39
C PHE A 803 -17.33 5.86 -35.39
N ALA A 804 -16.08 5.72 -34.95
CA ALA A 804 -14.93 5.89 -35.86
C ALA A 804 -14.93 4.90 -37.01
N VAL A 805 -15.41 3.65 -36.80
CA VAL A 805 -15.62 2.66 -37.86
C VAL A 805 -16.74 3.12 -38.78
N GLY A 806 -17.88 3.54 -38.26
CA GLY A 806 -19.06 3.95 -39.06
C GLY A 806 -18.75 5.12 -40.00
N ARG A 807 -17.89 6.06 -39.56
CA ARG A 807 -17.47 7.20 -40.37
C ARG A 807 -16.66 6.84 -41.62
N THR A 808 -15.89 5.76 -41.57
CA THR A 808 -14.96 5.37 -42.65
C THR A 808 -15.52 4.29 -43.55
N SER A 809 -16.65 3.68 -43.21
CA SER A 809 -17.26 2.55 -43.96
C SER A 809 -18.69 2.88 -44.35
N ALA A 810 -18.87 3.10 -45.65
CA ALA A 810 -20.21 3.08 -46.29
C ALA A 810 -20.59 1.63 -46.64
N GLY A 811 -21.74 1.14 -46.14
CA GLY A 811 -22.29 -0.14 -46.61
C GLY A 811 -22.57 -1.18 -45.52
N PRO A 812 -22.14 -2.44 -45.68
CA PRO A 812 -22.58 -3.56 -44.81
C PRO A 812 -22.26 -3.40 -43.34
N LEU A 813 -21.16 -2.71 -43.01
CA LEU A 813 -20.75 -2.47 -41.60
C LEU A 813 -21.67 -1.47 -40.90
N SER A 814 -22.06 -0.37 -41.57
CA SER A 814 -23.00 0.61 -41.03
C SER A 814 -24.37 -0.04 -40.75
N ALA A 815 -24.83 -0.94 -41.62
CA ALA A 815 -26.06 -1.69 -41.38
C ALA A 815 -25.96 -2.59 -40.13
N LEU A 816 -24.86 -3.29 -39.97
CA LEU A 816 -24.61 -4.15 -38.82
C LEU A 816 -24.56 -3.34 -37.50
N LEU A 817 -23.87 -2.19 -37.51
CA LEU A 817 -23.80 -1.25 -36.38
C LEU A 817 -25.17 -0.74 -35.98
N CYS A 818 -25.97 -0.27 -36.98
CA CYS A 818 -27.33 0.19 -36.71
C CYS A 818 -28.23 -0.92 -36.15
N GLN A 819 -28.11 -2.15 -36.67
CA GLN A 819 -28.86 -3.30 -36.15
C GLN A 819 -28.54 -3.57 -34.66
N HIS A 820 -27.26 -3.66 -34.33
CA HIS A 820 -26.84 -3.98 -32.97
C HIS A 820 -27.11 -2.84 -31.96
N ALA A 821 -26.88 -1.59 -32.35
CA ALA A 821 -27.17 -0.44 -31.50
C ALA A 821 -28.68 -0.32 -31.20
N ALA A 822 -29.53 -0.51 -32.20
CA ALA A 822 -30.99 -0.51 -32.04
C ALA A 822 -31.47 -1.69 -31.16
N GLN A 823 -30.90 -2.88 -31.33
CA GLN A 823 -31.20 -4.04 -30.46
C GLN A 823 -30.79 -3.79 -29.03
N ALA A 824 -29.58 -3.26 -28.79
CA ALA A 824 -29.09 -2.95 -27.45
C ALA A 824 -29.94 -1.86 -26.78
N LEU A 825 -30.35 -0.81 -27.47
CA LEU A 825 -31.25 0.22 -26.94
C LEU A 825 -32.60 -0.35 -26.50
N VAL A 826 -33.19 -1.25 -27.30
CA VAL A 826 -34.48 -1.88 -26.95
C VAL A 826 -34.34 -2.84 -25.77
N LEU A 827 -33.23 -3.59 -25.68
CA LEU A 827 -32.99 -4.53 -24.58
C LEU A 827 -32.59 -3.84 -23.29
N SER A 828 -32.00 -2.63 -23.36
CA SER A 828 -31.62 -1.83 -22.18
C SER A 828 -32.76 -0.98 -21.61
N SER A 829 -33.99 -1.09 -22.15
CA SER A 829 -35.14 -0.32 -21.68
C SER A 829 -35.49 -0.52 -20.20
N ASP A 830 -35.08 -1.63 -19.60
CA ASP A 830 -35.23 -1.91 -18.16
C ASP A 830 -34.10 -1.34 -17.27
N VAL A 831 -33.00 -0.83 -17.88
CA VAL A 831 -31.87 -0.23 -17.15
C VAL A 831 -31.99 1.28 -17.27
N GLN A 832 -32.48 1.94 -16.23
CA GLN A 832 -32.70 3.40 -16.15
C GLN A 832 -31.40 4.23 -16.11
N SER A 833 -30.37 3.86 -16.82
CA SER A 833 -29.10 4.58 -16.85
C SER A 833 -28.90 5.29 -18.18
N GLU A 834 -29.08 6.61 -18.19
CA GLU A 834 -28.78 7.50 -19.33
C GLU A 834 -27.35 7.32 -19.85
N GLN A 835 -26.42 7.00 -18.94
CA GLN A 835 -25.01 6.78 -19.25
C GLN A 835 -24.75 5.61 -20.22
N TYR A 836 -25.67 4.62 -20.31
CA TYR A 836 -25.53 3.48 -21.22
C TYR A 836 -26.29 3.67 -22.53
N THR A 837 -27.45 4.31 -22.46
CA THR A 837 -28.35 4.42 -23.61
C THR A 837 -27.97 5.58 -24.53
N MET A 838 -27.40 6.67 -23.99
CA MET A 838 -26.98 7.83 -24.76
C MET A 838 -25.88 7.50 -25.79
N PRO A 839 -24.77 6.84 -25.45
CA PRO A 839 -23.77 6.42 -26.42
C PRO A 839 -24.33 5.54 -27.55
N LEU A 840 -25.25 4.62 -27.25
CA LEU A 840 -25.89 3.77 -28.26
C LEU A 840 -26.79 4.58 -29.21
N ALA A 841 -27.53 5.54 -28.70
CA ALA A 841 -28.36 6.44 -29.52
C ALA A 841 -27.48 7.31 -30.43
N MET A 842 -26.34 7.77 -29.93
CA MET A 842 -25.36 8.52 -30.74
C MET A 842 -24.74 7.66 -31.85
N VAL A 843 -24.43 6.39 -31.60
CA VAL A 843 -23.99 5.47 -32.67
C VAL A 843 -25.04 5.38 -33.81
N LEU A 844 -26.30 5.25 -33.44
CA LEU A 844 -27.39 5.28 -34.44
C LEU A 844 -27.46 6.61 -35.19
N ALA A 845 -27.48 7.74 -34.46
CA ALA A 845 -27.59 9.07 -35.06
C ALA A 845 -26.43 9.35 -36.02
N LEU A 846 -25.22 8.99 -35.65
CA LEU A 846 -24.03 9.20 -36.45
C LEU A 846 -23.96 8.27 -37.66
N SER A 847 -24.41 7.01 -37.53
CA SER A 847 -24.50 6.08 -38.69
C SER A 847 -25.50 6.55 -39.72
N PHE A 848 -26.65 7.10 -39.29
CA PHE A 848 -27.63 7.68 -40.24
C PHE A 848 -27.16 9.00 -40.88
N ALA A 849 -26.41 9.82 -40.13
CA ALA A 849 -25.85 11.07 -40.66
C ALA A 849 -24.74 10.82 -41.67
N SER A 850 -23.98 9.73 -41.56
CA SER A 850 -22.93 9.36 -42.52
C SER A 850 -23.47 8.79 -43.83
N ALA A 851 -24.71 8.37 -43.87
CA ALA A 851 -25.35 7.89 -45.09
C ALA A 851 -25.64 9.06 -46.09
N THR A 852 -24.97 9.07 -47.24
CA THR A 852 -24.90 10.20 -48.15
C THR A 852 -26.12 10.36 -49.07
N GLY A 853 -27.12 9.49 -48.97
CA GLY A 853 -28.33 9.55 -49.83
C GLY A 853 -29.58 8.95 -49.23
N GLY A 854 -30.74 9.41 -49.64
CA GLY A 854 -32.03 8.95 -49.10
C GLY A 854 -32.27 7.43 -49.26
N GLU A 855 -31.70 6.79 -50.29
CA GLU A 855 -31.77 5.33 -50.48
C GLU A 855 -30.95 4.57 -49.44
N GLU A 856 -29.74 5.05 -49.10
CA GLU A 856 -28.91 4.45 -48.07
C GLU A 856 -29.54 4.58 -46.67
N GLN A 857 -30.08 5.76 -46.35
CA GLN A 857 -30.81 5.96 -45.09
C GLN A 857 -32.05 5.04 -45.00
N GLN A 858 -32.74 4.84 -46.12
CA GLN A 858 -33.89 3.95 -46.17
C GLN A 858 -33.51 2.48 -46.01
N GLN A 859 -32.36 2.05 -46.54
CA GLN A 859 -31.81 0.72 -46.31
C GLN A 859 -31.40 0.52 -44.86
N LEU A 860 -30.71 1.48 -44.23
CA LEU A 860 -30.36 1.43 -42.80
C LEU A 860 -31.60 1.34 -41.92
N ALA A 861 -32.66 2.13 -42.20
CA ALA A 861 -33.92 2.05 -41.44
C ALA A 861 -34.60 0.69 -41.57
N VAL A 862 -34.56 0.04 -42.74
CA VAL A 862 -35.07 -1.32 -42.92
C VAL A 862 -34.30 -2.32 -42.09
N HIS A 863 -32.97 -2.18 -42.00
CA HIS A 863 -32.14 -3.04 -41.13
C HIS A 863 -32.42 -2.82 -39.65
N VAL A 864 -32.54 -1.56 -39.16
CA VAL A 864 -32.94 -1.23 -37.80
C VAL A 864 -34.32 -1.83 -37.48
N HIS A 865 -35.28 -1.69 -38.39
CA HIS A 865 -36.64 -2.23 -38.18
C HIS A 865 -36.62 -3.76 -38.07
N ALA A 866 -35.89 -4.46 -38.94
CA ALA A 866 -35.76 -5.91 -38.90
C ALA A 866 -35.07 -6.40 -37.62
N ALA A 867 -34.05 -5.67 -37.16
CA ALA A 867 -33.31 -5.97 -35.96
C ALA A 867 -34.20 -5.82 -34.71
N VAL A 868 -34.93 -4.74 -34.61
CA VAL A 868 -35.88 -4.47 -33.51
C VAL A 868 -37.00 -5.51 -33.46
N GLN A 869 -37.55 -5.88 -34.62
CA GLN A 869 -38.57 -6.93 -34.70
C GLN A 869 -38.07 -8.32 -34.29
N SER A 870 -36.78 -8.62 -34.51
CA SER A 870 -36.18 -9.90 -34.10
C SER A 870 -36.04 -10.04 -32.56
N CYS A 871 -35.92 -8.93 -31.82
CA CYS A 871 -35.74 -8.94 -30.36
C CYS A 871 -37.06 -9.07 -29.59
N ALA A 872 -38.17 -8.55 -30.13
CA ALA A 872 -39.48 -8.67 -29.50
C ALA A 872 -40.64 -8.52 -30.47
N PRO A 873 -41.55 -9.51 -30.52
CA PRO A 873 -42.55 -9.63 -31.61
C PRO A 873 -43.75 -8.68 -31.50
N SER A 874 -43.93 -7.88 -30.52
CA SER A 874 -45.10 -7.03 -30.33
C SER A 874 -44.77 -5.67 -29.66
N GLY A 875 -44.67 -4.64 -30.48
CA GLY A 875 -44.67 -3.25 -30.01
C GLY A 875 -43.32 -2.57 -29.86
N THR A 876 -42.23 -3.17 -30.29
CA THR A 876 -40.86 -2.77 -30.00
C THR A 876 -40.31 -1.57 -30.79
N TYR A 877 -40.84 -1.23 -31.95
CA TYR A 877 -40.43 -0.03 -32.66
C TYR A 877 -40.90 1.24 -31.91
N SER A 878 -42.07 1.17 -31.29
CA SER A 878 -42.60 2.17 -30.36
C SER A 878 -41.66 2.37 -29.17
N GLN A 879 -41.15 1.28 -28.61
CA GLN A 879 -40.17 1.33 -27.48
C GLN A 879 -38.86 2.00 -27.87
N LEU A 880 -38.32 1.74 -29.06
CA LEU A 880 -37.12 2.44 -29.55
C LEU A 880 -37.38 3.95 -29.69
N LEU A 881 -38.53 4.34 -30.24
CA LEU A 881 -38.90 5.75 -30.37
C LEU A 881 -39.12 6.40 -29.00
N GLU A 882 -39.76 5.71 -28.07
CA GLU A 882 -39.95 6.17 -26.67
C GLU A 882 -38.58 6.39 -25.98
N GLN A 883 -37.63 5.47 -26.13
CA GLN A 883 -36.29 5.62 -25.57
C GLN A 883 -35.53 6.80 -26.19
N LEU A 884 -35.58 6.97 -27.50
CA LEU A 884 -34.93 8.09 -28.14
C LEU A 884 -35.56 9.44 -27.79
N VAL A 885 -36.88 9.48 -27.55
CA VAL A 885 -37.58 10.70 -27.03
C VAL A 885 -37.16 11.01 -25.60
N LEU A 886 -37.10 9.98 -24.73
CA LEU A 886 -36.60 10.18 -23.35
C LEU A 886 -35.15 10.70 -23.33
N LEU A 887 -34.29 10.16 -24.18
CA LEU A 887 -32.91 10.64 -24.30
C LEU A 887 -32.81 12.06 -24.88
N LEU A 888 -33.75 12.46 -25.73
CA LEU A 888 -33.85 13.82 -26.24
C LEU A 888 -34.20 14.82 -25.11
N ASP A 889 -35.11 14.43 -24.20
CA ASP A 889 -35.54 15.29 -23.07
C ASP A 889 -34.46 15.50 -22.02
N VAL A 890 -33.54 14.52 -21.86
CA VAL A 890 -32.42 14.57 -20.89
C VAL A 890 -31.08 14.89 -21.54
N SER A 891 -31.07 15.22 -22.82
CA SER A 891 -29.82 15.50 -23.56
C SER A 891 -29.08 16.73 -23.00
N PRO A 892 -27.80 16.59 -22.69
CA PRO A 892 -27.02 17.66 -22.05
C PRO A 892 -26.64 18.78 -23.03
N SER A 893 -26.80 18.61 -24.35
CA SER A 893 -26.40 19.60 -25.34
C SER A 893 -27.38 19.78 -26.49
N THR A 894 -27.50 21.00 -26.99
CA THR A 894 -28.31 21.34 -28.15
C THR A 894 -27.88 20.59 -29.42
N LEU A 895 -26.63 20.20 -29.53
CA LEU A 895 -26.04 19.48 -30.65
C LEU A 895 -26.47 17.99 -30.65
N VAL A 896 -26.42 17.34 -29.50
CA VAL A 896 -26.91 15.98 -29.29
C VAL A 896 -28.41 15.94 -29.50
N SER A 897 -29.16 16.89 -28.96
CA SER A 897 -30.60 17.02 -29.18
C SER A 897 -30.97 17.16 -30.68
N ARG A 898 -30.24 17.97 -31.45
CA ARG A 898 -30.43 18.07 -32.89
C ARG A 898 -30.12 16.79 -33.65
N ALA A 899 -29.02 16.07 -33.26
CA ALA A 899 -28.68 14.79 -33.85
C ALA A 899 -29.74 13.72 -33.60
N LEU A 900 -30.25 13.62 -32.37
CA LEU A 900 -31.34 12.71 -31.98
C LEU A 900 -32.66 13.08 -32.64
N ALA A 901 -33.00 14.37 -32.70
CA ALA A 901 -34.21 14.84 -33.40
C ALA A 901 -34.16 14.49 -34.89
N ARG A 902 -33.02 14.66 -35.57
CA ARG A 902 -32.83 14.27 -36.97
C ARG A 902 -32.95 12.74 -37.18
N LEU A 903 -32.38 11.96 -36.21
CA LEU A 903 -32.54 10.50 -36.21
C LEU A 903 -34.01 10.11 -36.10
N LEU A 904 -34.75 10.68 -35.18
CA LEU A 904 -36.19 10.46 -35.00
C LEU A 904 -36.98 10.81 -36.26
N GLU A 905 -36.67 11.95 -36.89
CA GLU A 905 -37.32 12.38 -38.15
C GLU A 905 -37.09 11.37 -39.28
N VAL A 906 -35.85 10.88 -39.44
CA VAL A 906 -35.52 9.89 -40.47
C VAL A 906 -36.18 8.54 -40.20
N LEU A 907 -36.14 8.07 -38.95
CA LEU A 907 -36.79 6.82 -38.52
C LEU A 907 -38.31 6.88 -38.74
N CYS A 908 -38.97 8.01 -38.47
CA CYS A 908 -40.39 8.19 -38.69
C CYS A 908 -40.73 8.22 -40.19
N ARG A 909 -39.91 8.85 -41.06
CA ARG A 909 -40.12 8.92 -42.50
C ARG A 909 -39.88 7.58 -43.22
N THR A 910 -38.98 6.76 -42.70
CA THR A 910 -38.52 5.52 -43.34
C THR A 910 -39.19 4.27 -42.74
N SER A 911 -40.09 4.43 -41.78
CA SER A 911 -40.83 3.34 -41.17
C SER A 911 -41.63 2.54 -42.23
N ALA A 912 -41.38 1.23 -42.30
CA ALA A 912 -42.05 0.32 -43.23
C ALA A 912 -43.53 0.02 -42.86
N ALA A 913 -43.97 0.37 -41.64
CA ALA A 913 -45.32 0.25 -41.12
C ALA A 913 -45.85 1.62 -40.66
N PRO A 914 -47.14 1.91 -40.87
CA PRO A 914 -47.73 3.14 -40.32
C PRO A 914 -47.56 3.17 -38.80
N LEU A 915 -46.90 4.19 -38.30
CA LEU A 915 -46.76 4.45 -36.87
C LEU A 915 -48.15 4.64 -36.25
N ALA A 916 -48.38 4.14 -35.04
CA ALA A 916 -49.59 4.43 -34.29
C ALA A 916 -49.76 5.93 -34.12
N GLY A 917 -50.99 6.45 -34.13
CA GLY A 917 -51.23 7.89 -34.00
C GLY A 917 -50.66 8.51 -32.73
N ASP A 918 -50.51 7.71 -31.65
CA ASP A 918 -49.95 8.12 -30.38
C ASP A 918 -48.43 8.27 -30.46
N ASP A 919 -47.72 7.39 -31.19
CA ASP A 919 -46.26 7.44 -31.41
C ASP A 919 -45.87 8.68 -32.25
N LEU A 920 -46.64 8.95 -33.28
CA LEU A 920 -46.43 10.12 -34.12
C LEU A 920 -46.63 11.41 -33.34
N ALA A 921 -47.67 11.46 -32.47
CA ALA A 921 -47.97 12.60 -31.62
C ALA A 921 -46.93 12.80 -30.53
N MET A 922 -46.27 11.74 -30.04
CA MET A 922 -45.18 11.78 -29.06
C MET A 922 -43.92 12.37 -29.70
N VAL A 923 -43.51 11.85 -30.84
CA VAL A 923 -42.32 12.36 -31.58
C VAL A 923 -42.52 13.80 -32.03
N GLN A 924 -43.72 14.17 -32.53
CA GLN A 924 -44.00 15.55 -32.92
C GLN A 924 -43.90 16.52 -31.73
N ARG A 925 -44.41 16.16 -30.56
CA ARG A 925 -44.28 16.99 -29.31
C ARG A 925 -42.83 17.14 -28.88
N ALA A 926 -42.03 16.08 -28.94
CA ALA A 926 -40.60 16.14 -28.62
C ALA A 926 -39.85 17.06 -29.60
N MET A 927 -40.12 16.96 -30.89
CA MET A 927 -39.52 17.83 -31.91
C MET A 927 -39.95 19.28 -31.79
N GLU A 928 -41.21 19.56 -31.44
CA GLU A 928 -41.70 20.92 -31.13
C GLU A 928 -41.00 21.50 -29.91
N GLY A 929 -40.71 20.67 -28.89
CA GLY A 929 -39.91 21.07 -27.71
C GLY A 929 -38.51 21.53 -28.10
N VAL A 930 -37.76 20.77 -28.91
CA VAL A 930 -36.44 21.15 -29.40
C VAL A 930 -36.49 22.41 -30.28
N ALA A 931 -37.50 22.55 -31.11
CA ALA A 931 -37.65 23.76 -31.93
C ALA A 931 -37.97 25.01 -31.10
N ALA A 932 -38.69 24.83 -29.97
CA ALA A 932 -39.03 25.93 -29.07
C ALA A 932 -37.82 26.40 -28.24
N THR A 933 -36.98 25.48 -27.79
CA THR A 933 -35.72 25.80 -27.07
C THR A 933 -34.68 26.44 -28.00
N GLY A 934 -34.55 26.00 -29.25
CA GLY A 934 -33.66 26.61 -30.25
C GLY A 934 -34.11 28.00 -30.78
N GLY A 935 -35.40 28.38 -30.56
CA GLY A 935 -35.92 29.67 -31.00
C GLY A 935 -35.93 30.75 -29.88
N SER A 936 -35.80 30.39 -28.62
CA SER A 936 -35.81 31.33 -27.50
C SER A 936 -34.48 32.07 -27.27
N THR A 937 -33.39 31.64 -27.85
CA THR A 937 -32.08 32.30 -27.75
C THR A 937 -31.90 33.54 -28.68
N ALA A 938 -32.86 33.80 -29.59
CA ALA A 938 -32.76 34.91 -30.52
C ALA A 938 -33.25 36.31 -29.97
N SER A 939 -33.67 36.41 -28.69
CA SER A 939 -34.22 37.64 -28.16
C SER A 939 -33.58 38.20 -26.88
N VAL A 940 -32.44 37.69 -26.44
CA VAL A 940 -31.67 38.29 -25.34
C VAL A 940 -30.45 38.99 -25.93
N THR A 941 -30.55 40.30 -25.97
CA THR A 941 -29.54 41.23 -26.41
C THR A 941 -28.28 41.19 -25.56
N GLY A 942 -27.22 40.59 -26.12
CA GLY A 942 -25.90 40.62 -25.54
C GLY A 942 -24.95 39.78 -26.43
N ALA A 943 -24.20 40.46 -27.29
CA ALA A 943 -23.27 39.88 -28.26
C ALA A 943 -22.12 39.01 -27.64
N ASP A 944 -22.11 38.86 -26.32
CA ASP A 944 -21.02 38.15 -25.61
C ASP A 944 -21.38 36.71 -25.17
N ASP A 945 -22.68 36.32 -25.19
CA ASP A 945 -23.08 34.98 -24.69
C ASP A 945 -23.16 33.90 -25.80
N GLU A 946 -23.36 34.24 -27.06
CA GLU A 946 -23.34 33.27 -28.18
C GLU A 946 -21.96 32.64 -28.37
N ASP A 947 -20.88 33.36 -28.10
CA ASP A 947 -19.51 32.83 -28.14
C ASP A 947 -19.20 31.84 -27.00
N ALA A 948 -19.94 31.84 -25.90
CA ALA A 948 -19.74 30.94 -24.77
C ALA A 948 -20.46 29.57 -24.95
N GLU A 949 -21.69 29.58 -25.52
CA GLU A 949 -22.43 28.34 -25.83
C GLU A 949 -21.78 27.55 -27.00
N ASP A 950 -21.27 28.23 -28.03
CA ASP A 950 -20.56 27.58 -29.13
C ASP A 950 -19.19 27.01 -28.71
N ARG A 951 -18.57 27.58 -27.67
CA ARG A 951 -17.33 27.06 -27.10
C ARG A 951 -17.54 25.86 -26.17
N ALA A 952 -18.68 25.78 -25.47
CA ALA A 952 -18.99 24.67 -24.57
C ALA A 952 -19.44 23.40 -25.33
N ALA A 953 -19.99 23.52 -26.53
CA ALA A 953 -20.45 22.37 -27.30
C ALA A 953 -19.37 21.33 -27.68
N PRO A 954 -18.12 21.72 -28.03
CA PRO A 954 -17.03 20.78 -28.25
C PRO A 954 -16.60 20.02 -27.00
N GLU A 955 -16.55 20.70 -25.85
CA GLU A 955 -16.17 20.11 -24.56
C GLU A 955 -17.18 19.03 -24.14
N MET A 956 -18.47 19.30 -24.25
CA MET A 956 -19.53 18.34 -23.94
C MET A 956 -19.54 17.12 -24.90
N LEU A 957 -19.12 17.27 -26.15
CA LEU A 957 -18.97 16.15 -27.07
C LEU A 957 -17.76 15.27 -26.72
N LEU A 958 -16.67 15.89 -26.27
CA LEU A 958 -15.50 15.17 -25.77
C LEU A 958 -15.84 14.42 -24.48
N GLU A 959 -16.62 15.02 -23.59
CA GLU A 959 -17.14 14.37 -22.37
C GLU A 959 -17.96 13.11 -22.70
N LEU A 960 -18.87 13.19 -23.66
CA LEU A 960 -19.66 12.04 -24.12
C LEU A 960 -18.83 10.90 -24.71
N LEU A 961 -17.65 11.22 -25.26
CA LEU A 961 -16.71 10.24 -25.80
C LEU A 961 -15.67 9.83 -24.77
N GLY A 962 -15.72 10.40 -23.55
CA GLY A 962 -14.75 10.20 -22.49
C GLY A 962 -13.38 10.81 -22.76
N ASP A 963 -13.32 11.86 -23.56
CA ASP A 963 -12.11 12.59 -23.99
C ASP A 963 -11.97 13.95 -23.26
N GLU A 964 -12.44 14.05 -22.00
CA GLU A 964 -12.56 15.29 -21.21
C GLU A 964 -11.23 16.05 -21.04
N ASP A 965 -10.10 15.34 -21.00
CA ASP A 965 -8.79 15.91 -20.69
C ASP A 965 -7.97 16.31 -21.94
N ILE A 966 -8.55 16.29 -23.13
CA ILE A 966 -7.80 16.58 -24.36
C ILE A 966 -7.63 18.10 -24.53
N PRO A 967 -6.39 18.62 -24.61
CA PRO A 967 -6.15 20.02 -24.83
C PRO A 967 -6.75 20.49 -26.19
N GLN A 968 -7.48 21.60 -26.17
CA GLN A 968 -8.14 22.18 -27.37
C GLN A 968 -7.20 22.44 -28.56
N GLY A 969 -5.89 22.59 -28.32
CA GLY A 969 -4.87 22.77 -29.36
C GLY A 969 -4.23 21.47 -29.87
N SER A 970 -4.61 20.30 -29.32
CA SER A 970 -3.99 19.04 -29.70
C SER A 970 -4.37 18.58 -31.13
N PRO A 971 -3.51 17.80 -31.81
CA PRO A 971 -3.84 17.23 -33.11
C PRO A 971 -5.07 16.31 -33.04
N HIS A 972 -5.29 15.60 -31.91
CA HIS A 972 -6.45 14.76 -31.70
C HIS A 972 -7.74 15.56 -31.59
N PHE A 973 -7.77 16.63 -30.80
CA PHE A 973 -8.90 17.56 -30.73
C PHE A 973 -9.34 18.04 -32.12
N ALA A 974 -8.37 18.48 -32.92
CA ALA A 974 -8.65 18.93 -34.29
C ALA A 974 -9.22 17.81 -35.22
N ARG A 975 -8.86 16.53 -34.96
CA ARG A 975 -9.42 15.39 -35.69
C ARG A 975 -10.85 15.09 -35.27
N VAL A 976 -11.12 15.07 -33.97
CA VAL A 976 -12.46 14.87 -33.41
C VAL A 976 -13.39 15.95 -33.90
N MET A 977 -13.01 17.20 -33.81
CA MET A 977 -13.83 18.35 -34.27
C MET A 977 -14.11 18.29 -35.79
N ARG A 978 -13.15 17.88 -36.62
CA ARG A 978 -13.38 17.66 -38.05
C ARG A 978 -14.34 16.51 -38.31
N ALA A 979 -14.25 15.45 -37.52
CA ALA A 979 -15.15 14.31 -37.60
C ALA A 979 -16.60 14.73 -37.30
N PHE A 980 -16.82 15.55 -36.31
CA PHE A 980 -18.16 16.06 -35.95
C PHE A 980 -18.67 17.12 -36.90
N ALA A 981 -17.81 18.05 -37.38
CA ALA A 981 -18.19 19.06 -38.34
C ALA A 981 -18.72 18.43 -39.66
N ALA A 982 -18.13 17.31 -40.08
CA ALA A 982 -18.60 16.55 -41.24
C ALA A 982 -19.98 15.89 -41.03
N LEU A 983 -20.42 15.70 -39.79
CA LEU A 983 -21.73 15.14 -39.44
C LEU A 983 -22.82 16.22 -39.31
N LEU A 984 -22.43 17.46 -39.06
CA LEU A 984 -23.34 18.60 -38.86
C LEU A 984 -23.62 19.35 -40.18
N SER A 985 -22.73 19.21 -41.16
CA SER A 985 -22.96 19.72 -42.55
C SER A 985 -23.90 18.81 -43.36
#